data_aa5ab3ec5cb0b9fee68c886a96b6a288
#
_entry.id   aa5ab3ec5cb0b9fee68c886a96b6a288
#
_cell.length_a   1.000
_cell.length_b   1.000
_cell.length_c   1.000
_cell.angle_alpha   90.00
_cell.angle_beta   90.00
_cell.angle_gamma   90.00
#
_symmetry.space_group_name_H-M   'P 1'
#
loop_
_entity.id
_entity.type
_entity.pdbx_description
1 polymer ?
#
loop_
_entity_poly.entity_id
_entity_poly.type
_entity_poly.pdbx_seq_one_letter_code
_entity_poly.pdbx_strand_id
1 'polypeptide(L)'
;KPKDGWLPALYGHMIRKIYPHRDDIPATDQYDKAAAFYLECLRFFLKKEKERLPFSRIRDFDFATEEELAESPYEEEYRRFLQCFSDAYLYELMRIGREIMPFDMLAHVAGVHHIAMHIARQLVKTGIPVDLPLISGAAAAHDIGKYGCRENEVRRIPYLHYYYTDLWCRVHELPNIGHIAANHSTWDLELENLTVESLILIYADFRVKNNGYDEKGKEIMGFYSLASSFAVILNKLDNVDTAKENRYRHVYSRLEDFENYMKALGVNVDLTSCALQPIPQRNPALLNIDETVDAFKNIAIDHNIRLMHKLSRELTFGDILEAARSTRNWKDTRAYLNIFAEYFTYMNQRQKQMAMNFLYDLMFHREGDIRRQAADLLGNMIAHYDVEYGKELPQNVNVILDETDSFQLWKRYLDRIILPDHKVIDRHRRWLGYCLKRVVISLLENCKEEQRKRYVVPLLAYYQELGWIDETAFILLDTMPSIPMALLDDAERNVCFRFMEHFASRDVLEIQAAILLNLCEMAPAFTESKEFLHTVNGVLDVVPAKEEKALAYLAYEIRKNCGLPQKNKAAYQEIFEDSAVVSDIFLDNLKAATPWKIKIINMRLLYDRICSGVTMPKLHVATHLSNLLKVSEQVSVRHAAGETLVKLAPMLSWDQRNEVAIELTKGLEIGEFEFSKYIPQYLGEFVLFLHPKELDEFIKDLENSTNDRIASVALDTFGVMLQHYGQYQSRFPELAQVYEDRRKKIMGMILKGFANYQENVKREAFWVVGHELFAQDYLSMQEKKNLFGFLSKKMLMLVEQDEDSELTFFNHTAGWNFVYHFISAYIFQEKKFTFSEPQKIAFFPGTFDPFTLGHKEIAREIRDLGFTVYLALDEFSWSKKAQPHRVRRRILDMSVANEENIFLFPSDTPINIANPADLKKLREMFPGKEVYMVAGSDVVQNASSYRMEPEENSIMTFPHVIFLRETREGR
;
A
#
# COMPACT_ATOMS: atom_id res chain seq x y z
N LYS A 1 8.43 50.58 -37.03
CA LYS A 1 8.28 50.59 -35.55
C LYS A 1 6.99 49.86 -35.21
N PRO A 2 7.03 48.88 -34.30
CA PRO A 2 5.82 48.17 -33.86
C PRO A 2 4.78 49.14 -33.30
N LYS A 3 3.47 48.89 -33.54
CA LYS A 3 2.39 49.78 -33.10
C LYS A 3 2.40 49.98 -31.57
N ASP A 4 2.67 48.90 -30.83
CA ASP A 4 2.62 48.87 -29.36
C ASP A 4 4.00 49.04 -28.69
N GLY A 5 5.01 49.42 -29.46
CA GLY A 5 6.38 49.59 -29.00
C GLY A 5 7.25 48.34 -29.17
N TRP A 6 8.57 48.50 -28.98
CA TRP A 6 9.52 47.40 -29.14
C TRP A 6 9.46 46.36 -28.07
N LEU A 7 9.18 46.73 -26.83
CA LEU A 7 9.20 45.78 -25.70
C LEU A 7 8.09 44.73 -25.78
N PRO A 8 6.79 45.10 -26.00
CA PRO A 8 5.75 44.10 -26.23
C PRO A 8 5.96 43.26 -27.50
N ALA A 9 6.49 43.89 -28.60
CA ALA A 9 6.77 43.15 -29.81
C ALA A 9 7.91 42.09 -29.61
N LEU A 10 8.96 42.43 -28.87
CA LEU A 10 10.03 41.50 -28.52
C LEU A 10 9.52 40.38 -27.64
N TYR A 11 8.72 40.71 -26.63
CA TYR A 11 8.11 39.72 -25.75
C TYR A 11 7.22 38.73 -26.51
N GLY A 12 6.34 39.23 -27.39
CA GLY A 12 5.50 38.39 -28.25
C GLY A 12 6.32 37.51 -29.19
N HIS A 13 7.40 38.10 -29.80
CA HIS A 13 8.33 37.31 -30.63
C HIS A 13 8.95 36.13 -29.89
N MET A 14 9.43 36.34 -28.69
CA MET A 14 10.03 35.31 -27.88
C MET A 14 9.04 34.18 -27.54
N ILE A 15 7.81 34.57 -27.15
CA ILE A 15 6.77 33.56 -26.84
C ILE A 15 6.43 32.72 -28.07
N ARG A 16 6.22 33.34 -29.24
CA ARG A 16 5.94 32.58 -30.46
C ARG A 16 7.08 31.68 -30.90
N LYS A 17 8.33 32.07 -30.62
CA LYS A 17 9.49 31.22 -30.90
C LYS A 17 9.53 29.97 -29.99
N ILE A 18 9.15 30.11 -28.74
CA ILE A 18 9.08 29.03 -27.75
C ILE A 18 7.83 28.15 -27.98
N TYR A 19 6.70 28.79 -28.28
CA TYR A 19 5.42 28.14 -28.50
C TYR A 19 4.80 28.55 -29.85
N PRO A 20 5.18 27.88 -30.96
CA PRO A 20 4.69 28.25 -32.31
C PRO A 20 3.17 28.22 -32.48
N HIS A 21 2.47 27.47 -31.62
CA HIS A 21 1.00 27.39 -31.64
C HIS A 21 0.29 28.63 -31.11
N ARG A 22 1.04 29.62 -30.56
CA ARG A 22 0.52 30.89 -30.08
C ARG A 22 0.16 31.80 -31.26
N ASP A 23 -0.87 31.42 -32.01
CA ASP A 23 -1.43 32.16 -33.15
C ASP A 23 -2.23 33.40 -32.74
N ASP A 24 -2.58 33.51 -31.46
CA ASP A 24 -3.18 34.68 -30.82
C ASP A 24 -2.22 35.88 -30.71
N ILE A 25 -0.90 35.64 -30.82
CA ILE A 25 0.12 36.68 -30.83
C ILE A 25 0.44 37.06 -32.29
N PRO A 26 0.50 38.38 -32.66
CA PRO A 26 0.82 38.82 -34.02
C PRO A 26 2.16 38.25 -34.53
N ALA A 27 2.20 37.94 -35.83
CA ALA A 27 3.44 37.47 -36.46
C ALA A 27 4.53 38.55 -36.41
N THR A 28 5.73 38.13 -36.04
CA THR A 28 6.87 39.05 -35.82
C THR A 28 8.09 38.71 -36.67
N ASP A 29 7.95 37.83 -37.67
CA ASP A 29 9.05 37.33 -38.50
C ASP A 29 9.83 38.45 -39.20
N GLN A 30 9.15 39.54 -39.56
CA GLN A 30 9.77 40.78 -40.12
C GLN A 30 10.77 41.46 -39.17
N TYR A 31 10.75 41.12 -37.92
CA TYR A 31 11.62 41.69 -36.88
C TYR A 31 12.73 40.72 -36.40
N ASP A 32 12.81 39.51 -36.92
CA ASP A 32 13.70 38.44 -36.43
C ASP A 32 15.15 38.89 -36.22
N LYS A 33 15.72 39.55 -37.22
CA LYS A 33 17.11 40.05 -37.13
C LYS A 33 17.27 41.12 -36.05
N ALA A 34 16.31 42.02 -35.94
CA ALA A 34 16.34 43.06 -34.91
C ALA A 34 16.11 42.46 -33.54
N ALA A 35 15.18 41.52 -33.40
CA ALA A 35 14.93 40.79 -32.14
C ALA A 35 16.17 40.05 -31.66
N ALA A 36 16.83 39.30 -32.52
CA ALA A 36 18.08 38.57 -32.19
C ALA A 36 19.18 39.55 -31.72
N PHE A 37 19.34 40.66 -32.40
CA PHE A 37 20.32 41.69 -31.99
C PHE A 37 19.99 42.28 -30.60
N TYR A 38 18.74 42.65 -30.36
CA TYR A 38 18.33 43.17 -29.05
C TYR A 38 18.46 42.19 -27.93
N LEU A 39 18.16 40.91 -28.17
CA LEU A 39 18.29 39.86 -27.18
C LEU A 39 19.76 39.61 -26.81
N GLU A 40 20.69 39.60 -27.77
CA GLU A 40 22.13 39.52 -27.51
C GLU A 40 22.61 40.75 -26.72
N CYS A 41 22.18 41.95 -27.07
CA CYS A 41 22.51 43.14 -26.28
C CYS A 41 21.95 43.03 -24.85
N LEU A 42 20.70 42.59 -24.67
CA LEU A 42 20.09 42.40 -23.36
C LEU A 42 20.87 41.38 -22.53
N ARG A 43 21.22 40.27 -23.12
CA ARG A 43 22.03 39.20 -22.47
C ARG A 43 23.38 39.73 -22.00
N PHE A 44 24.05 40.51 -22.85
CA PHE A 44 25.31 41.15 -22.51
C PHE A 44 25.18 42.12 -21.34
N PHE A 45 24.14 42.96 -21.34
CA PHE A 45 23.93 43.95 -20.26
C PHE A 45 23.52 43.23 -18.95
N LEU A 46 22.68 42.21 -19.00
CA LEU A 46 22.30 41.44 -17.85
C LEU A 46 23.50 40.70 -17.25
N LYS A 47 24.41 40.15 -18.08
CA LYS A 47 25.67 39.58 -17.62
C LYS A 47 26.50 40.61 -16.88
N LYS A 48 26.64 41.83 -17.43
CA LYS A 48 27.38 42.91 -16.78
C LYS A 48 26.70 43.39 -15.50
N GLU A 49 25.38 43.39 -15.43
CA GLU A 49 24.64 43.67 -14.19
C GLU A 49 24.99 42.66 -13.10
N LYS A 50 24.98 41.37 -13.42
CA LYS A 50 25.36 40.29 -12.50
C LYS A 50 26.76 40.37 -12.00
N GLU A 51 27.74 40.80 -12.81
CA GLU A 51 29.12 41.02 -12.42
C GLU A 51 29.30 42.14 -11.39
N ARG A 52 28.38 43.11 -11.35
CA ARG A 52 28.43 44.29 -10.48
C ARG A 52 27.61 44.16 -9.21
N LEU A 53 26.50 43.38 -9.27
CA LEU A 53 25.57 43.22 -8.20
C LEU A 53 25.71 41.83 -7.58
N PRO A 54 25.62 41.74 -6.26
CA PRO A 54 25.61 40.42 -5.61
C PRO A 54 24.41 39.58 -6.06
N PHE A 55 24.60 38.26 -6.03
CA PHE A 55 23.60 37.28 -6.34
C PHE A 55 22.28 37.54 -5.59
N SER A 56 21.18 37.59 -6.32
CA SER A 56 19.83 37.72 -5.78
C SER A 56 19.09 36.40 -5.82
N ARG A 57 18.87 35.82 -4.66
CA ARG A 57 18.14 34.52 -4.50
C ARG A 57 16.76 34.50 -5.17
N ILE A 58 16.15 35.65 -5.38
CA ILE A 58 14.81 35.78 -5.98
C ILE A 58 14.86 36.07 -7.49
N ARG A 59 16.03 36.39 -8.07
CA ARG A 59 16.12 36.79 -9.47
C ARG A 59 17.21 36.12 -10.27
N ASP A 60 18.03 35.31 -9.64
CA ASP A 60 19.11 34.60 -10.28
C ASP A 60 19.04 33.12 -10.01
N PHE A 61 19.42 32.33 -10.99
CA PHE A 61 19.51 30.88 -10.86
C PHE A 61 20.88 30.46 -10.31
N ASP A 62 20.88 29.56 -9.36
CA ASP A 62 22.03 28.86 -8.82
C ASP A 62 22.06 27.43 -9.42
N PHE A 63 22.33 27.35 -10.70
CA PHE A 63 22.35 26.09 -11.46
C PHE A 63 23.36 25.09 -10.89
N ALA A 64 23.15 23.80 -11.19
CA ALA A 64 24.04 22.74 -10.78
C ALA A 64 25.47 22.97 -11.32
N THR A 65 26.51 22.72 -10.50
CA THR A 65 27.90 22.88 -10.84
C THR A 65 28.40 21.72 -11.69
N GLU A 66 29.56 21.87 -12.32
CA GLU A 66 30.19 20.80 -13.11
C GLU A 66 30.52 19.55 -12.24
N GLU A 67 30.82 19.74 -10.96
CA GLU A 67 31.05 18.64 -10.02
C GLU A 67 29.75 17.90 -9.71
N GLU A 68 28.65 18.64 -9.52
CA GLU A 68 27.30 18.06 -9.30
C GLU A 68 26.78 17.35 -10.56
N LEU A 69 27.17 17.82 -11.77
CA LEU A 69 26.83 17.16 -13.03
C LEU A 69 27.52 15.81 -13.21
N ALA A 70 28.82 15.75 -12.88
CA ALA A 70 29.63 14.55 -13.08
C ALA A 70 29.13 13.34 -12.29
N GLU A 71 28.36 13.55 -11.22
CA GLU A 71 27.77 12.50 -10.40
C GLU A 71 26.39 12.04 -10.89
N SER A 72 25.78 12.75 -11.85
CA SER A 72 24.42 12.48 -12.33
C SER A 72 24.39 11.63 -13.60
N PRO A 73 23.53 10.62 -13.68
CA PRO A 73 23.29 9.89 -14.93
C PRO A 73 22.55 10.73 -15.98
N TYR A 74 22.05 11.90 -15.62
CA TYR A 74 21.29 12.80 -16.49
C TYR A 74 22.12 14.02 -16.97
N GLU A 75 23.44 13.95 -16.91
CA GLU A 75 24.33 15.02 -17.32
C GLU A 75 24.04 15.53 -18.74
N GLU A 76 23.87 14.63 -19.70
CA GLU A 76 23.59 15.00 -21.10
C GLU A 76 22.25 15.73 -21.27
N GLU A 77 21.22 15.25 -20.60
CA GLU A 77 19.89 15.88 -20.61
C GLU A 77 19.93 17.27 -19.98
N TYR A 78 20.63 17.40 -18.87
CA TYR A 78 20.78 18.69 -18.20
C TYR A 78 21.58 19.69 -19.03
N ARG A 79 22.68 19.27 -19.67
CA ARG A 79 23.43 20.14 -20.59
C ARG A 79 22.55 20.60 -21.77
N ARG A 80 21.73 19.70 -22.32
CA ARG A 80 20.74 20.03 -23.34
C ARG A 80 19.72 21.03 -22.81
N PHE A 81 19.24 20.83 -21.58
CA PHE A 81 18.36 21.79 -20.93
C PHE A 81 18.97 23.19 -20.85
N LEU A 82 20.19 23.33 -20.34
CA LEU A 82 20.88 24.60 -20.24
C LEU A 82 21.05 25.28 -21.61
N GLN A 83 21.36 24.50 -22.63
CA GLN A 83 21.45 25.00 -23.99
C GLN A 83 20.09 25.50 -24.48
N CYS A 84 19.03 24.70 -24.37
CA CYS A 84 17.69 25.07 -24.78
C CYS A 84 17.18 26.29 -24.01
N PHE A 85 17.42 26.35 -22.71
CA PHE A 85 17.07 27.47 -21.86
C PHE A 85 17.74 28.77 -22.31
N SER A 86 19.03 28.67 -22.68
CA SER A 86 19.81 29.79 -23.22
C SER A 86 19.38 30.17 -24.63
N ASP A 87 19.26 29.20 -25.54
CA ASP A 87 18.93 29.44 -26.96
C ASP A 87 17.53 30.03 -27.17
N ALA A 88 16.59 29.65 -26.30
CA ALA A 88 15.24 30.23 -26.27
C ALA A 88 15.15 31.55 -25.52
N TYR A 89 16.26 32.05 -24.98
CA TYR A 89 16.30 33.31 -24.20
C TYR A 89 15.30 33.34 -23.03
N LEU A 90 15.13 32.22 -22.32
CA LEU A 90 14.10 32.12 -21.28
C LEU A 90 14.34 33.05 -20.10
N TYR A 91 15.60 33.22 -19.68
CA TYR A 91 15.94 34.18 -18.64
C TYR A 91 15.57 35.60 -19.07
N GLU A 92 15.95 35.98 -20.26
CA GLU A 92 15.66 37.30 -20.85
C GLU A 92 14.14 37.54 -21.02
N LEU A 93 13.39 36.50 -21.42
CA LEU A 93 11.93 36.53 -21.51
C LEU A 93 11.28 36.81 -20.15
N MET A 94 11.68 36.10 -19.12
CA MET A 94 11.20 36.32 -17.77
C MET A 94 11.55 37.73 -17.26
N ARG A 95 12.73 38.20 -17.59
CA ARG A 95 13.20 39.53 -17.22
C ARG A 95 12.43 40.66 -17.92
N ILE A 96 12.16 40.52 -19.23
CA ILE A 96 11.31 41.45 -20.00
C ILE A 96 9.86 41.33 -19.51
N GLY A 97 9.38 40.14 -19.26
CA GLY A 97 8.02 39.87 -18.78
C GLY A 97 7.66 40.73 -17.57
N ARG A 98 8.59 40.94 -16.63
CA ARG A 98 8.40 41.79 -15.47
C ARG A 98 8.05 43.26 -15.87
N GLU A 99 8.58 43.78 -16.96
CA GLU A 99 8.30 45.13 -17.37
C GLU A 99 6.94 45.30 -18.06
N ILE A 100 6.41 44.20 -18.60
CA ILE A 100 5.16 44.19 -19.38
C ILE A 100 3.97 43.72 -18.54
N MET A 101 4.19 42.65 -17.75
CA MET A 101 3.16 41.98 -16.96
C MET A 101 3.14 42.48 -15.51
N PRO A 102 2.02 42.35 -14.80
CA PRO A 102 1.92 42.73 -13.39
C PRO A 102 2.66 41.77 -12.47
N PHE A 103 2.82 40.49 -12.87
CA PHE A 103 3.50 39.48 -12.07
C PHE A 103 4.98 39.32 -12.44
N ASP A 104 5.80 38.95 -11.46
CA ASP A 104 7.25 38.73 -11.62
C ASP A 104 7.56 37.25 -11.75
N MET A 105 7.49 36.72 -12.97
CA MET A 105 7.77 35.33 -13.27
C MET A 105 9.20 34.94 -12.92
N LEU A 106 10.18 35.82 -13.20
CA LEU A 106 11.58 35.54 -12.88
C LEU A 106 11.80 35.38 -11.37
N ALA A 107 11.24 36.28 -10.57
CA ALA A 107 11.37 36.25 -9.13
C ALA A 107 10.71 34.99 -8.53
N HIS A 108 9.58 34.54 -9.08
CA HIS A 108 8.93 33.31 -8.68
C HIS A 108 9.79 32.08 -9.01
N VAL A 109 10.15 31.91 -10.28
CA VAL A 109 10.87 30.72 -10.75
C VAL A 109 12.27 30.62 -10.15
N ALA A 110 13.02 31.73 -10.07
CA ALA A 110 14.33 31.76 -9.43
C ALA A 110 14.23 31.52 -7.92
N GLY A 111 13.18 32.05 -7.27
CA GLY A 111 12.93 31.78 -5.85
C GLY A 111 12.65 30.31 -5.58
N VAL A 112 11.80 29.66 -6.37
CA VAL A 112 11.55 28.22 -6.30
C VAL A 112 12.81 27.42 -6.52
N HIS A 113 13.57 27.76 -7.56
CA HIS A 113 14.86 27.13 -7.86
C HIS A 113 15.84 27.25 -6.69
N HIS A 114 15.91 28.44 -6.06
CA HIS A 114 16.79 28.65 -4.92
C HIS A 114 16.42 27.75 -3.73
N ILE A 115 15.14 27.72 -3.35
CA ILE A 115 14.66 26.84 -2.25
C ILE A 115 14.96 25.39 -2.59
N ALA A 116 14.63 24.96 -3.81
CA ALA A 116 14.82 23.57 -4.25
C ALA A 116 16.31 23.15 -4.17
N MET A 117 17.22 23.96 -4.71
CA MET A 117 18.65 23.67 -4.67
C MET A 117 19.25 23.73 -3.26
N HIS A 118 18.78 24.69 -2.44
CA HIS A 118 19.20 24.80 -1.05
C HIS A 118 18.86 23.53 -0.24
N ILE A 119 17.68 23.00 -0.43
CA ILE A 119 17.21 21.76 0.23
C ILE A 119 17.90 20.54 -0.36
N ALA A 120 17.92 20.42 -1.69
CA ALA A 120 18.47 19.28 -2.38
C ALA A 120 19.96 19.04 -2.04
N ARG A 121 20.77 20.09 -2.06
CA ARG A 121 22.20 20.02 -1.68
C ARG A 121 22.42 19.60 -0.23
N GLN A 122 21.54 19.97 0.69
CA GLN A 122 21.61 19.52 2.07
C GLN A 122 21.20 18.05 2.19
N LEU A 123 20.12 17.64 1.52
CA LEU A 123 19.67 16.24 1.53
C LEU A 123 20.73 15.29 0.97
N VAL A 124 21.42 15.67 -0.10
CA VAL A 124 22.57 14.87 -0.62
C VAL A 124 23.62 14.66 0.47
N LYS A 125 23.95 15.68 1.27
CA LYS A 125 24.90 15.56 2.38
C LYS A 125 24.43 14.61 3.49
N THR A 126 23.14 14.36 3.61
CA THR A 126 22.60 13.38 4.56
C THR A 126 22.54 11.95 3.99
N GLY A 127 22.97 11.75 2.75
CA GLY A 127 22.94 10.45 2.08
C GLY A 127 21.60 10.12 1.40
N ILE A 128 20.71 11.10 1.27
CA ILE A 128 19.47 10.93 0.51
C ILE A 128 19.77 11.02 -0.99
N PRO A 129 19.28 10.08 -1.81
CA PRO A 129 19.57 10.03 -3.23
C PRO A 129 18.77 11.08 -4.00
N VAL A 130 19.28 12.29 -4.10
CA VAL A 130 18.71 13.41 -4.87
C VAL A 130 19.58 13.67 -6.09
N ASP A 131 18.99 13.76 -7.26
CA ASP A 131 19.67 14.17 -8.49
C ASP A 131 19.62 15.70 -8.66
N LEU A 132 20.76 16.35 -8.40
CA LEU A 132 20.83 17.81 -8.41
C LEU A 132 20.59 18.42 -9.80
N PRO A 133 21.13 17.90 -10.90
CA PRO A 133 20.77 18.33 -12.24
C PRO A 133 19.29 18.22 -12.59
N LEU A 134 18.63 17.13 -12.23
CA LEU A 134 17.19 16.97 -12.47
C LEU A 134 16.36 18.03 -11.75
N ILE A 135 16.58 18.20 -10.45
CA ILE A 135 15.82 19.18 -9.67
C ILE A 135 16.15 20.61 -10.12
N SER A 136 17.39 20.90 -10.48
CA SER A 136 17.81 22.21 -10.98
C SER A 136 17.11 22.56 -12.29
N GLY A 137 17.09 21.65 -13.26
CA GLY A 137 16.41 21.84 -14.53
C GLY A 137 14.89 21.95 -14.38
N ALA A 138 14.33 21.06 -13.59
CA ALA A 138 12.88 21.04 -13.36
C ALA A 138 12.40 22.30 -12.64
N ALA A 139 13.08 22.74 -11.60
CA ALA A 139 12.73 23.97 -10.88
C ALA A 139 12.86 25.22 -11.74
N ALA A 140 13.81 25.26 -12.68
CA ALA A 140 13.95 26.38 -13.61
C ALA A 140 12.90 26.35 -14.75
N ALA A 141 12.32 25.19 -15.06
CA ALA A 141 11.37 25.02 -16.17
C ALA A 141 9.91 24.85 -15.73
N HIS A 142 9.61 24.64 -14.44
CA HIS A 142 8.29 24.18 -13.98
C HIS A 142 7.11 25.04 -14.46
N ASP A 143 7.30 26.34 -14.57
CA ASP A 143 6.28 27.33 -14.93
C ASP A 143 6.34 27.84 -16.37
N ILE A 144 7.28 27.34 -17.19
CA ILE A 144 7.45 27.82 -18.57
C ILE A 144 6.19 27.65 -19.39
N GLY A 145 5.36 26.67 -19.06
CA GLY A 145 4.08 26.41 -19.73
C GLY A 145 3.06 27.54 -19.60
N LYS A 146 3.22 28.47 -18.67
CA LYS A 146 2.37 29.67 -18.58
C LYS A 146 2.44 30.53 -19.83
N TYR A 147 3.59 30.56 -20.51
CA TYR A 147 3.77 31.23 -21.78
C TYR A 147 3.10 30.51 -22.95
N GLY A 148 2.83 29.21 -22.81
CA GLY A 148 2.14 28.38 -23.81
C GLY A 148 0.62 28.62 -23.85
N CYS A 149 0.03 29.12 -22.77
CA CYS A 149 -1.40 29.32 -22.69
C CYS A 149 -1.85 30.51 -23.58
N ARG A 150 -2.90 30.30 -24.39
CA ARG A 150 -3.49 31.33 -25.23
C ARG A 150 -4.26 32.38 -24.42
N GLU A 151 -4.56 33.54 -25.02
CA GLU A 151 -5.31 34.61 -24.37
C GLU A 151 -6.71 34.16 -23.92
N ASN A 152 -7.37 33.32 -24.70
CA ASN A 152 -8.68 32.73 -24.34
C ASN A 152 -8.57 31.63 -23.22
N GLU A 153 -7.38 31.17 -22.89
CA GLU A 153 -7.09 30.17 -21.86
C GLU A 153 -6.64 30.79 -20.51
N VAL A 154 -6.58 32.11 -20.39
CA VAL A 154 -6.04 32.80 -19.20
C VAL A 154 -6.64 32.31 -17.88
N ARG A 155 -7.97 32.05 -17.86
CA ARG A 155 -8.64 31.52 -16.65
C ARG A 155 -8.25 30.08 -16.30
N ARG A 156 -7.66 29.35 -17.24
CA ARG A 156 -7.26 27.94 -17.10
C ARG A 156 -5.75 27.80 -16.95
N ILE A 157 -4.98 28.87 -16.92
CA ILE A 157 -3.51 28.84 -16.74
C ILE A 157 -3.11 27.92 -15.57
N PRO A 158 -3.76 27.97 -14.37
CA PRO A 158 -3.38 27.12 -13.25
C PRO A 158 -3.44 25.60 -13.53
N TYR A 159 -4.17 25.21 -14.56
CA TYR A 159 -4.38 23.82 -14.96
C TYR A 159 -3.66 23.43 -16.25
N LEU A 160 -3.56 24.38 -17.20
CA LEU A 160 -3.01 24.12 -18.54
C LEU A 160 -1.49 24.29 -18.60
N HIS A 161 -0.87 25.05 -17.70
CA HIS A 161 0.57 25.28 -17.78
C HIS A 161 1.38 23.98 -17.61
N TYR A 162 0.86 22.98 -16.90
CA TYR A 162 1.48 21.65 -16.80
C TYR A 162 1.59 20.98 -18.17
N TYR A 163 0.53 21.02 -18.97
CA TYR A 163 0.52 20.48 -20.32
C TYR A 163 1.56 21.20 -21.22
N TYR A 164 1.58 22.54 -21.19
CA TYR A 164 2.52 23.29 -22.03
C TYR A 164 3.96 23.19 -21.54
N THR A 165 4.19 23.01 -20.24
CA THR A 165 5.52 22.66 -19.72
C THR A 165 6.01 21.32 -20.26
N ASP A 166 5.15 20.30 -20.20
CA ASP A 166 5.43 18.98 -20.74
C ASP A 166 5.69 19.03 -22.26
N LEU A 167 4.85 19.75 -22.99
CA LEU A 167 5.02 19.97 -24.45
C LEU A 167 6.39 20.57 -24.78
N TRP A 168 6.81 21.60 -24.07
CA TRP A 168 8.12 22.22 -24.30
C TRP A 168 9.26 21.24 -24.03
N CYS A 169 9.19 20.51 -22.91
CA CYS A 169 10.19 19.53 -22.56
C CYS A 169 10.29 18.39 -23.59
N ARG A 170 9.15 17.90 -24.09
CA ARG A 170 9.13 16.86 -25.13
C ARG A 170 9.75 17.32 -26.44
N VAL A 171 9.43 18.55 -26.88
CA VAL A 171 10.00 19.12 -28.09
C VAL A 171 11.51 19.24 -28.00
N HIS A 172 12.05 19.46 -26.81
CA HIS A 172 13.49 19.59 -26.55
C HIS A 172 14.15 18.31 -26.07
N GLU A 173 13.47 17.18 -26.11
CA GLU A 173 14.01 15.88 -25.68
C GLU A 173 14.53 15.88 -24.23
N LEU A 174 13.73 16.41 -23.30
CA LEU A 174 14.01 16.52 -21.87
C LEU A 174 13.00 15.66 -21.06
N PRO A 175 12.97 14.34 -21.23
CA PRO A 175 11.92 13.49 -20.66
C PRO A 175 11.96 13.45 -19.12
N ASN A 176 13.14 13.39 -18.50
CA ASN A 176 13.26 13.26 -17.04
C ASN A 176 13.07 14.60 -16.33
N ILE A 177 13.67 15.66 -16.82
CA ILE A 177 13.44 17.04 -16.34
C ILE A 177 11.98 17.42 -16.55
N GLY A 178 11.42 17.11 -17.73
CA GLY A 178 10.03 17.39 -18.07
C GLY A 178 9.03 16.66 -17.20
N HIS A 179 9.30 15.40 -16.86
CA HIS A 179 8.46 14.62 -15.96
C HIS A 179 8.32 15.29 -14.59
N ILE A 180 9.42 15.74 -14.00
CA ILE A 180 9.40 16.44 -12.71
C ILE A 180 8.76 17.82 -12.86
N ALA A 181 9.18 18.59 -13.88
CA ALA A 181 8.69 19.95 -14.11
C ALA A 181 7.18 20.01 -14.38
N ALA A 182 6.62 19.05 -15.11
CA ALA A 182 5.20 18.98 -15.42
C ALA A 182 4.33 18.39 -14.30
N ASN A 183 4.94 17.70 -13.32
CA ASN A 183 4.28 17.06 -12.19
C ASN A 183 4.57 17.78 -10.87
N HIS A 184 4.51 19.10 -10.86
CA HIS A 184 4.72 19.91 -9.65
C HIS A 184 3.41 20.40 -8.99
N SER A 185 2.28 19.87 -9.40
CA SER A 185 0.99 20.22 -8.83
C SER A 185 0.83 19.66 -7.41
N THR A 186 0.21 20.44 -6.54
CA THR A 186 -0.24 19.91 -5.23
C THR A 186 -1.18 18.72 -5.36
N TRP A 187 -1.84 18.57 -6.52
CA TRP A 187 -2.67 17.41 -6.83
C TRP A 187 -1.86 16.14 -7.03
N ASP A 188 -0.61 16.24 -7.46
CA ASP A 188 0.27 15.11 -7.62
C ASP A 188 0.65 14.49 -6.26
N LEU A 189 0.60 15.26 -5.16
CA LEU A 189 0.77 14.74 -3.79
C LEU A 189 -0.37 13.80 -3.34
N GLU A 190 -1.52 13.86 -3.96
CA GLU A 190 -2.60 12.91 -3.66
C GLU A 190 -2.29 11.51 -4.21
N LEU A 191 -1.45 11.43 -5.21
CA LEU A 191 -0.96 10.18 -5.78
C LEU A 191 0.11 9.51 -4.89
N GLU A 192 0.56 10.18 -3.85
CA GLU A 192 1.33 9.69 -2.69
C GLU A 192 2.79 9.32 -2.91
N ASN A 193 3.18 8.84 -4.06
CA ASN A 193 4.51 8.27 -4.32
C ASN A 193 5.26 9.12 -5.35
N LEU A 194 5.88 10.19 -4.98
CA LEU A 194 6.68 11.06 -5.84
C LEU A 194 8.18 10.82 -5.61
N THR A 195 8.98 11.05 -6.64
CA THR A 195 10.42 11.12 -6.46
C THR A 195 10.74 12.26 -5.50
N VAL A 196 11.88 12.17 -4.84
CA VAL A 196 12.31 13.22 -3.90
C VAL A 196 12.47 14.57 -4.60
N GLU A 197 12.89 14.58 -5.87
CA GLU A 197 12.99 15.79 -6.70
C GLU A 197 11.62 16.46 -6.88
N SER A 198 10.57 15.66 -7.16
CA SER A 198 9.20 16.18 -7.27
C SER A 198 8.70 16.72 -5.94
N LEU A 199 8.95 16.02 -4.83
CA LEU A 199 8.58 16.49 -3.49
C LEU A 199 9.27 17.81 -3.14
N ILE A 200 10.57 17.94 -3.45
CA ILE A 200 11.33 19.18 -3.24
C ILE A 200 10.76 20.31 -4.08
N LEU A 201 10.44 20.05 -5.35
CA LEU A 201 9.89 21.07 -6.24
C LEU A 201 8.53 21.58 -5.76
N ILE A 202 7.61 20.67 -5.43
CA ILE A 202 6.28 21.02 -4.91
C ILE A 202 6.40 21.82 -3.60
N TYR A 203 7.26 21.37 -2.70
CA TYR A 203 7.53 22.05 -1.44
C TYR A 203 8.11 23.45 -1.66
N ALA A 204 9.05 23.61 -2.60
CA ALA A 204 9.67 24.88 -2.92
C ALA A 204 8.68 25.86 -3.56
N ASP A 205 7.89 25.39 -4.55
CA ASP A 205 6.86 26.20 -5.20
C ASP A 205 5.78 26.64 -4.21
N PHE A 206 5.41 25.75 -3.27
CA PHE A 206 4.44 26.08 -2.23
C PHE A 206 4.90 27.25 -1.34
N ARG A 207 6.22 27.46 -1.19
CA ARG A 207 6.81 28.46 -0.28
C ARG A 207 7.13 29.82 -0.93
N VAL A 208 7.06 29.94 -2.24
CA VAL A 208 7.31 31.22 -2.95
C VAL A 208 5.98 31.84 -3.34
N LYS A 209 5.61 32.92 -2.68
CA LYS A 209 4.32 33.58 -2.88
C LYS A 209 4.49 35.10 -2.98
N ASN A 210 3.47 35.73 -3.56
CA ASN A 210 3.38 37.20 -3.61
C ASN A 210 3.35 37.77 -2.16
N ASN A 211 4.25 38.70 -1.90
CA ASN A 211 4.40 39.43 -0.64
C ASN A 211 3.95 40.88 -0.73
N GLY A 212 3.14 41.26 -1.70
CA GLY A 212 2.66 42.60 -1.91
C GLY A 212 2.96 43.15 -3.30
N TYR A 213 2.76 44.43 -3.48
CA TYR A 213 2.97 45.12 -4.76
C TYR A 213 3.90 46.31 -4.56
N ASP A 214 4.75 46.57 -5.56
CA ASP A 214 5.60 47.73 -5.58
C ASP A 214 4.82 49.00 -5.94
N GLU A 215 5.49 50.16 -5.93
CA GLU A 215 4.89 51.46 -6.26
C GLU A 215 4.32 51.51 -7.71
N LYS A 216 4.73 50.63 -8.56
CA LYS A 216 4.27 50.45 -9.94
C LYS A 216 3.16 49.40 -10.09
N GLY A 217 2.66 48.86 -8.98
CA GLY A 217 1.64 47.82 -8.98
C GLY A 217 2.12 46.44 -9.43
N LYS A 218 3.44 46.18 -9.40
CA LYS A 218 4.02 44.86 -9.73
C LYS A 218 4.21 44.03 -8.52
N GLU A 219 3.97 42.70 -8.65
CA GLU A 219 4.14 41.77 -7.58
C GLU A 219 5.58 41.72 -7.04
N ILE A 220 5.67 41.60 -5.72
CA ILE A 220 6.93 41.35 -5.00
C ILE A 220 6.87 39.92 -4.48
N MET A 221 7.76 39.05 -4.94
CA MET A 221 7.85 37.67 -4.45
C MET A 221 8.65 37.60 -3.14
N GLY A 222 8.22 36.72 -2.23
CA GLY A 222 8.88 36.47 -0.97
C GLY A 222 8.90 34.99 -0.64
N PHE A 223 9.79 34.63 0.29
CA PHE A 223 9.88 33.30 0.86
C PHE A 223 9.01 33.22 2.12
N TYR A 224 8.13 32.25 2.15
CA TYR A 224 7.23 32.03 3.26
C TYR A 224 7.58 30.74 4.01
N SER A 225 7.20 30.66 5.28
CA SER A 225 7.10 29.36 5.95
C SER A 225 5.96 28.56 5.34
N LEU A 226 5.98 27.24 5.53
CA LEU A 226 4.93 26.35 5.02
C LEU A 226 3.54 26.78 5.53
N ALA A 227 3.42 27.05 6.84
CA ALA A 227 2.18 27.48 7.47
C ALA A 227 1.68 28.83 6.94
N SER A 228 2.57 29.80 6.75
CA SER A 228 2.20 31.12 6.20
C SER A 228 1.77 31.01 4.75
N SER A 229 2.42 30.17 3.94
CA SER A 229 2.02 29.89 2.55
C SER A 229 0.64 29.28 2.47
N PHE A 230 0.33 28.33 3.34
CA PHE A 230 -0.98 27.70 3.42
C PHE A 230 -2.09 28.71 3.74
N ALA A 231 -1.86 29.60 4.71
CA ALA A 231 -2.81 30.67 5.03
C ALA A 231 -3.04 31.61 3.83
N VAL A 232 -1.98 31.94 3.09
CA VAL A 232 -2.09 32.77 1.87
C VAL A 232 -2.93 32.06 0.80
N ILE A 233 -2.74 30.77 0.61
CA ILE A 233 -3.52 29.99 -0.37
C ILE A 233 -5.00 29.96 0.02
N LEU A 234 -5.33 29.64 1.26
CA LEU A 234 -6.71 29.60 1.72
C LEU A 234 -7.42 30.96 1.57
N ASN A 235 -6.72 32.09 1.83
CA ASN A 235 -7.28 33.42 1.69
C ASN A 235 -7.48 33.86 0.22
N LYS A 236 -6.74 33.28 -0.73
CA LYS A 236 -6.85 33.60 -2.18
C LYS A 236 -7.93 32.80 -2.89
N LEU A 237 -8.41 31.70 -2.30
CA LEU A 237 -9.41 30.83 -2.89
C LEU A 237 -10.81 31.44 -2.69
N ASP A 238 -11.28 32.23 -3.65
CA ASP A 238 -12.70 32.62 -3.74
C ASP A 238 -13.55 31.34 -3.95
N ASN A 239 -14.60 31.19 -3.13
CA ASN A 239 -15.52 30.04 -3.15
C ASN A 239 -14.87 28.67 -2.85
N VAL A 240 -14.14 28.59 -1.76
CA VAL A 240 -13.66 27.32 -1.23
C VAL A 240 -14.83 26.58 -0.60
N ASP A 241 -15.29 25.49 -1.22
CA ASP A 241 -16.16 24.54 -0.56
C ASP A 241 -15.37 23.69 0.46
N THR A 242 -16.08 23.03 1.35
CA THR A 242 -15.47 22.18 2.41
C THR A 242 -14.60 21.05 1.82
N ALA A 243 -14.97 20.53 0.66
CA ALA A 243 -14.22 19.45 0.01
C ALA A 243 -12.85 19.97 -0.48
N LYS A 244 -12.83 21.11 -1.10
CA LYS A 244 -11.60 21.77 -1.59
C LYS A 244 -10.68 22.18 -0.44
N GLU A 245 -11.25 22.75 0.64
CA GLU A 245 -10.48 23.08 1.84
C GLU A 245 -9.84 21.82 2.46
N ASN A 246 -10.60 20.75 2.62
CA ASN A 246 -10.10 19.48 3.16
C ASN A 246 -8.96 18.91 2.31
N ARG A 247 -9.08 19.00 0.98
CA ARG A 247 -8.04 18.57 0.06
C ARG A 247 -6.74 19.36 0.26
N TYR A 248 -6.82 20.69 0.33
CA TYR A 248 -5.63 21.52 0.61
C TYR A 248 -5.03 21.25 1.98
N ARG A 249 -5.85 20.98 2.99
CA ARG A 249 -5.38 20.58 4.32
C ARG A 249 -4.63 19.25 4.28
N HIS A 250 -5.10 18.30 3.48
CA HIS A 250 -4.42 17.02 3.29
C HIS A 250 -3.05 17.20 2.63
N VAL A 251 -3.00 17.97 1.54
CA VAL A 251 -1.74 18.32 0.87
C VAL A 251 -0.77 19.04 1.83
N TYR A 252 -1.26 19.99 2.59
CA TYR A 252 -0.44 20.68 3.59
C TYR A 252 0.15 19.71 4.62
N SER A 253 -0.64 18.78 5.14
CA SER A 253 -0.15 17.81 6.12
C SER A 253 0.97 16.91 5.54
N ARG A 254 0.90 16.56 4.26
CA ARG A 254 1.96 15.81 3.57
C ARG A 254 3.25 16.62 3.42
N LEU A 255 3.13 17.88 3.05
CA LEU A 255 4.29 18.78 2.98
C LEU A 255 4.90 19.03 4.36
N GLU A 256 4.07 19.12 5.40
CA GLU A 256 4.51 19.26 6.78
C GLU A 256 5.27 18.01 7.28
N ASP A 257 4.77 16.82 6.95
CA ASP A 257 5.47 15.57 7.24
C ASP A 257 6.85 15.52 6.55
N PHE A 258 6.91 15.94 5.28
CA PHE A 258 8.19 16.03 4.55
C PHE A 258 9.13 17.09 5.14
N GLU A 259 8.61 18.24 5.56
CA GLU A 259 9.41 19.28 6.22
C GLU A 259 9.98 18.76 7.57
N ASN A 260 9.15 18.06 8.36
CA ASN A 260 9.59 17.48 9.62
C ASN A 260 10.63 16.37 9.43
N TYR A 261 10.47 15.55 8.38
CA TYR A 261 11.49 14.58 7.98
C TYR A 261 12.83 15.26 7.63
N MET A 262 12.81 16.33 6.83
CA MET A 262 14.02 17.09 6.52
C MET A 262 14.67 17.69 7.76
N LYS A 263 13.88 18.28 8.68
CA LYS A 263 14.37 18.80 9.95
C LYS A 263 14.98 17.70 10.83
N ALA A 264 14.39 16.52 10.86
CA ALA A 264 14.94 15.37 11.58
C ALA A 264 16.32 14.94 11.06
N LEU A 265 16.58 15.11 9.76
CA LEU A 265 17.88 14.90 9.14
C LEU A 265 18.87 16.06 9.39
N GLY A 266 18.44 17.14 10.00
CA GLY A 266 19.27 18.33 10.26
C GLY A 266 19.29 19.35 9.12
N VAL A 267 18.39 19.22 8.13
CA VAL A 267 18.27 20.17 7.02
C VAL A 267 17.74 21.51 7.52
N ASN A 268 18.42 22.59 7.17
CA ASN A 268 17.95 23.96 7.48
C ASN A 268 16.93 24.39 6.43
N VAL A 269 15.67 24.33 6.79
CA VAL A 269 14.55 24.73 5.93
C VAL A 269 14.26 26.24 5.97
N ASP A 270 14.88 26.97 6.91
CA ASP A 270 14.69 28.43 7.07
C ASP A 270 15.56 29.28 6.12
N LEU A 271 16.33 28.63 5.27
CA LEU A 271 17.20 29.25 4.26
C LEU A 271 18.32 30.15 4.83
N THR A 272 18.64 30.01 6.09
CA THR A 272 19.63 30.86 6.78
C THR A 272 21.06 30.31 6.65
N SER A 273 21.21 29.00 6.49
CA SER A 273 22.50 28.31 6.39
C SER A 273 22.37 27.01 5.58
N CYS A 274 23.42 26.63 4.86
CA CYS A 274 23.52 25.32 4.21
C CYS A 274 24.25 24.28 5.08
N ALA A 275 24.52 24.60 6.33
CA ALA A 275 25.11 23.68 7.29
C ALA A 275 24.04 22.81 7.95
N LEU A 276 24.26 21.52 7.95
CA LEU A 276 23.39 20.58 8.65
C LEU A 276 23.44 20.80 10.15
N GLN A 277 22.30 20.70 10.78
CA GLN A 277 22.14 20.73 12.23
C GLN A 277 21.51 19.41 12.70
N PRO A 278 22.30 18.31 12.77
CA PRO A 278 21.75 17.01 13.11
C PRO A 278 21.11 17.02 14.48
N ILE A 279 19.89 16.54 14.55
CA ILE A 279 19.16 16.36 15.80
C ILE A 279 19.57 14.99 16.36
N PRO A 280 19.98 14.88 17.63
CA PRO A 280 20.29 13.60 18.25
C PRO A 280 19.08 12.67 18.18
N GLN A 281 19.23 11.52 17.54
CA GLN A 281 18.19 10.50 17.49
C GLN A 281 18.06 9.85 18.87
N ARG A 282 16.84 9.79 19.37
CA ARG A 282 16.51 9.11 20.63
C ARG A 282 16.27 7.64 20.36
N ASN A 283 16.75 6.78 21.26
CA ASN A 283 16.54 5.34 21.12
C ASN A 283 15.04 4.99 21.10
N PRO A 284 14.58 4.13 20.16
CA PRO A 284 13.16 3.76 20.03
C PRO A 284 12.50 3.31 21.34
N ALA A 285 13.23 2.61 22.20
CA ALA A 285 12.72 2.15 23.51
C ALA A 285 12.28 3.29 24.42
N LEU A 286 12.84 4.49 24.24
CA LEU A 286 12.60 5.66 25.12
C LEU A 286 11.59 6.67 24.55
N LEU A 287 11.13 6.47 23.30
CA LEU A 287 10.20 7.39 22.65
C LEU A 287 8.83 7.41 23.36
N ASN A 288 8.25 8.58 23.44
CA ASN A 288 6.83 8.73 23.76
C ASN A 288 5.99 8.48 22.50
N ILE A 289 4.67 8.56 22.61
CA ILE A 289 3.79 8.24 21.47
C ILE A 289 3.93 9.23 20.32
N ASP A 290 4.06 10.53 20.60
CA ASP A 290 4.20 11.54 19.54
C ASP A 290 5.54 11.33 18.80
N GLU A 291 6.64 11.12 19.53
CA GLU A 291 7.95 10.76 18.96
C GLU A 291 7.90 9.44 18.18
N THR A 292 7.12 8.46 18.64
CA THR A 292 6.91 7.18 17.94
C THR A 292 6.19 7.39 16.62
N VAL A 293 5.14 8.20 16.58
CA VAL A 293 4.41 8.57 15.37
C VAL A 293 5.35 9.27 14.38
N ASP A 294 6.13 10.23 14.84
CA ASP A 294 7.10 10.95 14.00
C ASP A 294 8.18 10.02 13.44
N ALA A 295 8.66 9.08 14.26
CA ALA A 295 9.62 8.07 13.80
C ALA A 295 9.03 7.18 12.69
N PHE A 296 7.78 6.72 12.82
CA PHE A 296 7.10 5.97 11.77
C PHE A 296 6.97 6.76 10.48
N LYS A 297 6.54 8.02 10.56
CA LYS A 297 6.44 8.90 9.40
C LYS A 297 7.79 9.07 8.71
N ASN A 298 8.83 9.33 9.48
CA ASN A 298 10.17 9.53 8.95
C ASN A 298 10.72 8.27 8.26
N ILE A 299 10.53 7.09 8.85
CA ILE A 299 10.94 5.82 8.24
C ILE A 299 10.17 5.58 6.94
N ALA A 300 8.86 5.76 6.95
CA ALA A 300 8.04 5.56 5.76
C ALA A 300 8.44 6.50 4.61
N ILE A 301 8.68 7.79 4.92
CA ILE A 301 9.12 8.78 3.95
C ILE A 301 10.51 8.43 3.40
N ASP A 302 11.46 8.05 4.26
CA ASP A 302 12.80 7.65 3.83
C ASP A 302 12.77 6.43 2.90
N HIS A 303 12.02 5.40 3.28
CA HIS A 303 11.86 4.20 2.46
C HIS A 303 11.19 4.50 1.10
N ASN A 304 10.14 5.32 1.09
CA ASN A 304 9.48 5.73 -0.14
C ASN A 304 10.42 6.52 -1.06
N ILE A 305 11.20 7.46 -0.52
CA ILE A 305 12.19 8.22 -1.30
C ILE A 305 13.21 7.27 -1.95
N ARG A 306 13.77 6.34 -1.19
CA ARG A 306 14.75 5.37 -1.70
C ARG A 306 14.15 4.41 -2.71
N LEU A 307 12.92 3.95 -2.48
CA LEU A 307 12.21 3.10 -3.42
C LEU A 307 11.92 3.84 -4.73
N MET A 308 11.40 5.05 -4.65
CA MET A 308 11.11 5.87 -5.83
C MET A 308 12.36 6.19 -6.64
N HIS A 309 13.48 6.44 -5.96
CA HIS A 309 14.76 6.59 -6.63
C HIS A 309 15.18 5.34 -7.41
N LYS A 310 14.90 4.13 -6.87
CA LYS A 310 15.17 2.86 -7.57
C LYS A 310 14.21 2.65 -8.75
N LEU A 311 12.93 2.92 -8.59
CA LEU A 311 11.92 2.70 -9.61
C LEU A 311 11.96 3.72 -10.76
N SER A 312 12.36 4.95 -10.51
CA SER A 312 12.45 6.00 -11.51
C SER A 312 13.59 5.81 -12.52
N ARG A 313 14.59 4.97 -12.20
CA ARG A 313 15.72 4.69 -13.08
C ARG A 313 15.45 3.45 -13.93
N GLU A 314 15.47 3.59 -15.26
CA GLU A 314 15.20 2.47 -16.18
C GLU A 314 16.06 1.24 -15.94
N LEU A 315 17.36 1.42 -15.68
CA LEU A 315 18.29 0.31 -15.41
C LEU A 315 17.91 -0.43 -14.12
N THR A 316 17.71 0.29 -13.03
CA THR A 316 17.35 -0.31 -11.74
C THR A 316 15.97 -0.95 -11.78
N PHE A 317 15.01 -0.34 -12.48
CA PHE A 317 13.71 -0.95 -12.69
C PHE A 317 13.81 -2.25 -13.48
N GLY A 318 14.65 -2.27 -14.51
CA GLY A 318 14.98 -3.48 -15.28
C GLY A 318 15.55 -4.59 -14.41
N ASP A 319 16.49 -4.27 -13.52
CA ASP A 319 17.09 -5.21 -12.57
C ASP A 319 16.06 -5.79 -11.59
N ILE A 320 15.19 -4.93 -11.05
CA ILE A 320 14.07 -5.36 -10.19
C ILE A 320 13.14 -6.33 -10.94
N LEU A 321 12.81 -6.03 -12.18
CA LEU A 321 11.93 -6.86 -13.00
C LEU A 321 12.58 -8.21 -13.33
N GLU A 322 13.89 -8.24 -13.64
CA GLU A 322 14.62 -9.49 -13.88
C GLU A 322 14.80 -10.31 -12.60
N ALA A 323 15.01 -9.67 -11.46
CA ALA A 323 15.01 -10.35 -10.16
C ALA A 323 13.65 -10.99 -9.88
N ALA A 324 12.55 -10.26 -10.14
CA ALA A 324 11.19 -10.78 -10.01
C ALA A 324 10.92 -11.97 -10.94
N ARG A 325 11.42 -11.94 -12.18
CA ARG A 325 11.29 -13.05 -13.15
C ARG A 325 12.10 -14.28 -12.78
N SER A 326 13.26 -14.08 -12.16
CA SER A 326 14.19 -15.17 -11.84
C SER A 326 13.84 -15.89 -10.54
N THR A 327 13.03 -15.30 -9.67
CA THR A 327 12.66 -15.95 -8.40
C THR A 327 11.76 -17.16 -8.64
N ARG A 328 11.99 -18.20 -7.84
CA ARG A 328 11.20 -19.45 -7.85
C ARG A 328 10.30 -19.56 -6.62
N ASN A 329 10.53 -18.74 -5.63
CA ASN A 329 9.76 -18.72 -4.41
C ASN A 329 8.51 -17.86 -4.58
N TRP A 330 7.35 -18.41 -4.39
CA TRP A 330 6.09 -17.70 -4.56
C TRP A 330 5.92 -16.53 -3.56
N LYS A 331 6.49 -16.61 -2.35
CA LYS A 331 6.47 -15.49 -1.39
C LYS A 331 7.27 -14.29 -1.88
N ASP A 332 8.42 -14.55 -2.48
CA ASP A 332 9.24 -13.50 -3.09
C ASP A 332 8.52 -12.90 -4.32
N THR A 333 7.90 -13.75 -5.15
CA THR A 333 7.06 -13.27 -6.27
C THR A 333 5.91 -12.39 -5.76
N ARG A 334 5.23 -12.78 -4.68
CA ARG A 334 4.19 -11.99 -4.02
C ARG A 334 4.71 -10.62 -3.57
N ALA A 335 5.91 -10.57 -2.98
CA ALA A 335 6.53 -9.32 -2.55
C ALA A 335 6.76 -8.35 -3.72
N TYR A 336 7.26 -8.84 -4.86
CA TYR A 336 7.39 -8.01 -6.08
C TYR A 336 6.03 -7.56 -6.62
N LEU A 337 5.02 -8.43 -6.63
CA LEU A 337 3.66 -8.05 -7.05
C LEU A 337 3.10 -6.92 -6.18
N ASN A 338 3.35 -6.96 -4.88
CA ASN A 338 2.90 -5.91 -3.96
C ASN A 338 3.57 -4.57 -4.24
N ILE A 339 4.87 -4.58 -4.58
CA ILE A 339 5.57 -3.36 -4.99
C ILE A 339 4.95 -2.79 -6.26
N PHE A 340 4.73 -3.62 -7.26
CA PHE A 340 4.09 -3.14 -8.48
C PHE A 340 2.67 -2.65 -8.24
N ALA A 341 1.92 -3.28 -7.33
CA ALA A 341 0.58 -2.84 -6.96
C ALA A 341 0.58 -1.47 -6.26
N GLU A 342 1.54 -1.26 -5.37
CA GLU A 342 1.63 -0.03 -4.59
C GLU A 342 2.17 1.15 -5.41
N TYR A 343 3.08 0.89 -6.35
CA TYR A 343 3.86 1.94 -7.00
C TYR A 343 3.69 2.06 -8.51
N PHE A 344 2.78 1.32 -9.15
CA PHE A 344 2.63 1.36 -10.61
C PHE A 344 2.16 2.72 -11.15
N THR A 345 1.45 3.50 -10.36
CA THR A 345 0.99 4.84 -10.73
C THR A 345 2.15 5.79 -11.05
N TYR A 346 3.35 5.47 -10.56
CA TYR A 346 4.60 6.22 -10.80
C TYR A 346 5.38 5.77 -11.99
N MET A 347 5.15 4.54 -12.43
CA MET A 347 5.79 4.01 -13.60
C MET A 347 5.41 4.84 -14.82
N ASN A 348 6.40 5.19 -15.64
CA ASN A 348 6.11 5.73 -16.95
C ASN A 348 5.42 4.65 -17.82
N GLN A 349 4.84 5.04 -18.96
CA GLN A 349 4.09 4.11 -19.81
C GLN A 349 4.91 2.90 -20.25
N ARG A 350 6.20 3.09 -20.57
CA ARG A 350 7.09 1.99 -20.94
C ARG A 350 7.28 1.00 -19.80
N GLN A 351 7.54 1.51 -18.59
CA GLN A 351 7.66 0.67 -17.39
C GLN A 351 6.36 -0.06 -17.07
N LYS A 352 5.20 0.63 -17.17
CA LYS A 352 3.87 -0.01 -17.01
C LYS A 352 3.69 -1.15 -18.01
N GLN A 353 4.03 -0.95 -19.28
CA GLN A 353 3.93 -2.02 -20.30
C GLN A 353 4.87 -3.19 -19.99
N MET A 354 6.09 -2.93 -19.54
CA MET A 354 7.04 -3.98 -19.13
C MET A 354 6.50 -4.76 -17.92
N ALA A 355 5.97 -4.08 -16.91
CA ALA A 355 5.35 -4.69 -15.76
C ALA A 355 4.10 -5.50 -16.15
N MET A 356 3.21 -4.96 -17.00
CA MET A 356 2.03 -5.69 -17.48
C MET A 356 2.37 -6.95 -18.28
N ASN A 357 3.44 -6.93 -19.07
CA ASN A 357 3.92 -8.14 -19.72
C ASN A 357 4.41 -9.19 -18.71
N PHE A 358 5.12 -8.76 -17.67
CA PHE A 358 5.51 -9.65 -16.57
C PHE A 358 4.30 -10.22 -15.84
N LEU A 359 3.27 -9.40 -15.55
CA LEU A 359 2.02 -9.87 -14.95
C LEU A 359 1.32 -10.90 -15.83
N TYR A 360 1.29 -10.68 -17.14
CA TYR A 360 0.75 -11.66 -18.08
C TYR A 360 1.53 -12.99 -18.02
N ASP A 361 2.86 -12.94 -17.93
CA ASP A 361 3.69 -14.15 -17.77
C ASP A 361 3.39 -14.88 -16.45
N LEU A 362 3.10 -14.13 -15.37
CA LEU A 362 2.71 -14.71 -14.09
C LEU A 362 1.32 -15.38 -14.09
N MET A 363 0.46 -15.10 -15.07
CA MET A 363 -0.79 -15.85 -15.23
C MET A 363 -0.56 -17.31 -15.66
N PHE A 364 0.67 -17.66 -16.04
CA PHE A 364 1.10 -19.05 -16.27
C PHE A 364 1.78 -19.67 -15.04
N HIS A 365 1.85 -18.94 -13.92
CA HIS A 365 2.52 -19.43 -12.73
C HIS A 365 1.80 -20.65 -12.16
N ARG A 366 2.56 -21.63 -11.61
CA ARG A 366 1.99 -22.83 -11.01
C ARG A 366 1.04 -22.56 -9.84
N GLU A 367 1.34 -21.48 -9.05
CA GLU A 367 0.55 -21.11 -7.90
C GLU A 367 -0.68 -20.27 -8.29
N GLY A 368 -1.87 -20.71 -7.88
CA GLY A 368 -3.13 -20.07 -8.23
C GLY A 368 -3.28 -18.66 -7.65
N ASP A 369 -2.76 -18.42 -6.44
CA ASP A 369 -2.82 -17.11 -5.82
C ASP A 369 -1.96 -16.08 -6.55
N ILE A 370 -0.78 -16.48 -7.01
CA ILE A 370 0.07 -15.61 -7.84
C ILE A 370 -0.64 -15.27 -9.14
N ARG A 371 -1.27 -16.25 -9.81
CA ARG A 371 -2.06 -15.98 -11.02
C ARG A 371 -3.18 -15.01 -10.77
N ARG A 372 -3.91 -15.20 -9.66
CA ARG A 372 -5.03 -14.32 -9.25
C ARG A 372 -4.55 -12.90 -8.98
N GLN A 373 -3.51 -12.75 -8.18
CA GLN A 373 -2.95 -11.43 -7.85
C GLN A 373 -2.39 -10.72 -9.09
N ALA A 374 -1.72 -11.46 -9.97
CA ALA A 374 -1.23 -10.91 -11.24
C ALA A 374 -2.39 -10.46 -12.15
N ALA A 375 -3.49 -11.20 -12.20
CA ALA A 375 -4.67 -10.85 -12.97
C ALA A 375 -5.37 -9.60 -12.41
N ASP A 376 -5.53 -9.52 -11.09
CA ASP A 376 -6.10 -8.35 -10.41
C ASP A 376 -5.25 -7.10 -10.67
N LEU A 377 -3.94 -7.21 -10.54
CA LEU A 377 -3.04 -6.10 -10.78
C LEU A 377 -3.01 -5.68 -12.25
N LEU A 378 -3.08 -6.62 -13.19
CA LEU A 378 -3.18 -6.30 -14.61
C LEU A 378 -4.44 -5.48 -14.92
N GLY A 379 -5.60 -5.89 -14.39
CA GLY A 379 -6.86 -5.15 -14.55
C GLY A 379 -6.76 -3.74 -13.99
N ASN A 380 -6.20 -3.60 -12.80
CA ASN A 380 -5.98 -2.31 -12.15
C ASN A 380 -5.01 -1.41 -12.95
N MET A 381 -3.89 -1.93 -13.42
CA MET A 381 -2.94 -1.18 -14.24
C MET A 381 -3.53 -0.72 -15.57
N ILE A 382 -4.36 -1.54 -16.21
CA ILE A 382 -5.08 -1.14 -17.43
C ILE A 382 -6.05 0.00 -17.11
N ALA A 383 -6.81 -0.08 -16.02
CA ALA A 383 -7.76 0.96 -15.61
C ALA A 383 -7.09 2.32 -15.39
N HIS A 384 -5.88 2.32 -14.86
CA HIS A 384 -5.13 3.53 -14.52
C HIS A 384 -3.99 3.85 -15.49
N TYR A 385 -3.94 3.19 -16.65
CA TYR A 385 -2.84 3.39 -17.59
C TYR A 385 -2.70 4.83 -18.07
N ASP A 386 -3.83 5.49 -18.33
CA ASP A 386 -3.92 6.86 -18.85
C ASP A 386 -4.03 7.92 -17.74
N VAL A 387 -3.87 7.58 -16.45
CA VAL A 387 -4.08 8.51 -15.33
C VAL A 387 -3.08 9.68 -15.35
N GLU A 388 -1.86 9.47 -15.84
CA GLU A 388 -0.89 10.55 -16.04
C GLU A 388 -1.40 11.67 -16.96
N TYR A 389 -2.38 11.38 -17.79
CA TYR A 389 -3.02 12.31 -18.74
C TYR A 389 -4.36 12.86 -18.22
N GLY A 390 -4.70 12.64 -16.96
CA GLY A 390 -5.86 13.23 -16.29
C GLY A 390 -5.75 14.76 -16.09
N LYS A 391 -4.66 15.38 -16.57
CA LYS A 391 -4.47 16.83 -16.59
C LYS A 391 -5.39 17.47 -17.60
N GLU A 392 -5.82 18.69 -17.31
CA GLU A 392 -6.61 19.46 -18.27
C GLU A 392 -5.84 19.67 -19.57
N LEU A 393 -6.53 19.47 -20.69
CA LEU A 393 -5.98 19.65 -22.00
C LEU A 393 -6.51 20.95 -22.64
N PRO A 394 -5.71 21.61 -23.49
CA PRO A 394 -6.20 22.71 -24.31
C PRO A 394 -7.39 22.27 -25.18
N GLN A 395 -8.30 23.20 -25.50
CA GLN A 395 -9.38 22.90 -26.44
C GLN A 395 -8.81 22.51 -27.80
N ASN A 396 -9.35 21.44 -28.39
CA ASN A 396 -8.96 20.90 -29.70
C ASN A 396 -7.57 20.23 -29.76
N VAL A 397 -6.95 19.92 -28.62
CA VAL A 397 -5.77 19.06 -28.60
C VAL A 397 -6.21 17.62 -28.39
N ASN A 398 -6.08 16.80 -29.41
CA ASN A 398 -6.06 15.35 -29.24
C ASN A 398 -4.65 15.01 -28.75
N VAL A 399 -4.53 14.61 -27.50
CA VAL A 399 -3.28 14.04 -27.02
C VAL A 399 -3.08 12.73 -27.76
N ILE A 400 -2.11 12.72 -28.66
CA ILE A 400 -1.55 11.49 -29.17
C ILE A 400 -0.68 10.98 -28.01
N LEU A 401 -1.32 10.23 -27.12
CA LEU A 401 -0.63 9.33 -26.21
C LEU A 401 0.23 8.43 -27.08
N ASP A 402 1.42 8.06 -26.61
CA ASP A 402 2.21 7.04 -27.29
C ASP A 402 1.27 5.97 -27.81
N GLU A 403 1.34 5.64 -29.05
CA GLU A 403 0.55 4.76 -29.93
C GLU A 403 -0.52 3.85 -29.29
N THR A 404 -0.62 3.78 -27.94
CA THR A 404 -1.47 2.82 -27.23
C THR A 404 -2.16 3.47 -26.03
N ASP A 405 -3.49 3.58 -26.09
CA ASP A 405 -4.32 3.96 -24.93
C ASP A 405 -4.74 2.73 -24.09
N SER A 406 -5.39 2.95 -22.95
CA SER A 406 -5.84 1.89 -22.05
C SER A 406 -6.83 0.93 -22.72
N PHE A 407 -7.65 1.41 -23.69
CA PHE A 407 -8.59 0.57 -24.43
C PHE A 407 -7.91 -0.32 -25.44
N GLN A 408 -6.88 0.17 -26.12
CA GLN A 408 -6.09 -0.64 -27.05
C GLN A 408 -5.30 -1.69 -26.27
N LEU A 409 -4.78 -1.33 -25.09
CA LEU A 409 -4.15 -2.30 -24.19
C LEU A 409 -5.14 -3.34 -23.72
N TRP A 410 -6.35 -2.94 -23.30
CA TRP A 410 -7.39 -3.88 -22.92
C TRP A 410 -7.72 -4.86 -24.03
N LYS A 411 -7.99 -4.38 -25.22
CA LYS A 411 -8.22 -5.26 -26.38
C LYS A 411 -7.07 -6.23 -26.63
N ARG A 412 -5.82 -5.74 -26.57
CA ARG A 412 -4.63 -6.56 -26.75
C ARG A 412 -4.53 -7.68 -25.72
N TYR A 413 -4.75 -7.37 -24.43
CA TYR A 413 -4.70 -8.40 -23.40
C TYR A 413 -5.91 -9.31 -23.44
N LEU A 414 -7.09 -8.80 -23.78
CA LEU A 414 -8.28 -9.61 -23.99
C LEU A 414 -8.06 -10.66 -25.08
N ASP A 415 -7.53 -10.26 -26.24
CA ASP A 415 -7.16 -11.18 -27.32
C ASP A 415 -6.11 -12.19 -26.84
N ARG A 416 -5.05 -11.76 -26.15
CA ARG A 416 -3.99 -12.65 -25.66
C ARG A 416 -4.49 -13.67 -24.63
N ILE A 417 -5.50 -13.33 -23.86
CA ILE A 417 -6.08 -14.23 -22.84
C ILE A 417 -7.06 -15.22 -23.48
N ILE A 418 -7.94 -14.76 -24.35
CA ILE A 418 -8.98 -15.61 -24.97
C ILE A 418 -8.41 -16.45 -26.12
N LEU A 419 -7.51 -15.88 -26.89
CA LEU A 419 -6.87 -16.49 -28.04
C LEU A 419 -5.34 -16.52 -27.90
N PRO A 420 -4.80 -17.23 -26.90
CA PRO A 420 -3.36 -17.28 -26.70
C PRO A 420 -2.65 -17.95 -27.88
N ASP A 421 -1.36 -17.62 -28.05
CA ASP A 421 -0.50 -18.20 -29.06
C ASP A 421 -0.62 -19.75 -29.05
N HIS A 422 -0.64 -20.36 -30.20
CA HIS A 422 -0.72 -21.82 -30.42
C HIS A 422 0.43 -22.61 -29.73
N LYS A 423 1.54 -21.92 -29.37
CA LYS A 423 2.66 -22.51 -28.62
C LYS A 423 2.36 -22.68 -27.13
N VAL A 424 1.30 -22.04 -26.62
CA VAL A 424 0.89 -22.18 -25.21
C VAL A 424 0.23 -23.56 -25.04
N ILE A 425 0.74 -24.36 -24.11
CA ILE A 425 0.19 -25.70 -23.81
C ILE A 425 -1.21 -25.59 -23.17
N ASP A 426 -2.05 -26.61 -23.33
CA ASP A 426 -3.46 -26.59 -22.90
C ASP A 426 -3.64 -26.29 -21.43
N ARG A 427 -2.78 -26.83 -20.55
CA ARG A 427 -2.83 -26.49 -19.11
C ARG A 427 -2.64 -25.01 -18.86
N HIS A 428 -1.72 -24.36 -19.53
CA HIS A 428 -1.45 -22.92 -19.39
C HIS A 428 -2.58 -22.11 -20.02
N ARG A 429 -3.20 -22.55 -21.10
CA ARG A 429 -4.39 -21.90 -21.67
C ARG A 429 -5.54 -21.86 -20.67
N ARG A 430 -5.80 -22.96 -19.97
CA ARG A 430 -6.82 -23.01 -18.91
C ARG A 430 -6.49 -22.05 -17.77
N TRP A 431 -5.25 -22.04 -17.29
CA TRP A 431 -4.84 -21.10 -16.24
C TRP A 431 -5.04 -19.65 -16.65
N LEU A 432 -4.61 -19.32 -17.86
CA LEU A 432 -4.77 -17.98 -18.41
C LEU A 432 -6.27 -17.61 -18.56
N GLY A 433 -7.07 -18.52 -19.08
CA GLY A 433 -8.52 -18.34 -19.21
C GLY A 433 -9.22 -18.07 -17.88
N TYR A 434 -8.87 -18.80 -16.84
CA TYR A 434 -9.41 -18.58 -15.49
C TYR A 434 -9.02 -17.23 -14.89
N CYS A 435 -7.95 -16.61 -15.36
CA CYS A 435 -7.58 -15.26 -14.97
C CYS A 435 -8.49 -14.17 -15.56
N LEU A 436 -9.15 -14.43 -16.69
CA LEU A 436 -9.97 -13.42 -17.39
C LEU A 436 -11.01 -12.78 -16.47
N LYS A 437 -11.75 -13.60 -15.74
CA LYS A 437 -12.75 -13.11 -14.78
C LYS A 437 -12.17 -12.11 -13.79
N ARG A 438 -10.98 -12.38 -13.26
CA ARG A 438 -10.30 -11.51 -12.29
C ARG A 438 -9.83 -10.22 -12.92
N VAL A 439 -9.27 -10.28 -14.12
CA VAL A 439 -8.87 -9.07 -14.88
C VAL A 439 -10.08 -8.18 -15.13
N VAL A 440 -11.22 -8.75 -15.55
CA VAL A 440 -12.46 -7.99 -15.80
C VAL A 440 -12.99 -7.35 -14.52
N ILE A 441 -13.08 -8.10 -13.43
CA ILE A 441 -13.54 -7.57 -12.14
C ILE A 441 -12.64 -6.39 -11.72
N SER A 442 -11.34 -6.60 -11.65
CA SER A 442 -10.40 -5.57 -11.21
C SER A 442 -10.40 -4.34 -12.13
N LEU A 443 -10.47 -4.54 -13.45
CA LEU A 443 -10.57 -3.44 -14.41
C LEU A 443 -11.83 -2.58 -14.15
N LEU A 444 -12.99 -3.22 -13.98
CA LEU A 444 -14.26 -2.51 -13.81
C LEU A 444 -14.43 -1.88 -12.43
N GLU A 445 -13.81 -2.45 -11.39
CA GLU A 445 -13.78 -1.87 -10.04
C GLU A 445 -12.89 -0.62 -9.98
N ASN A 446 -11.78 -0.61 -10.72
CA ASN A 446 -10.78 0.46 -10.66
C ASN A 446 -10.93 1.53 -11.73
N CYS A 447 -11.72 1.33 -12.78
CA CYS A 447 -11.97 2.36 -13.79
C CYS A 447 -13.09 3.32 -13.36
N LYS A 448 -13.12 4.50 -13.97
CA LYS A 448 -14.20 5.47 -13.75
C LYS A 448 -15.55 4.89 -14.19
N GLU A 449 -16.61 5.20 -13.47
CA GLU A 449 -17.94 4.66 -13.71
C GLU A 449 -18.44 4.92 -15.14
N GLU A 450 -18.16 6.12 -15.68
CA GLU A 450 -18.55 6.48 -17.05
C GLU A 450 -17.79 5.67 -18.11
N GLN A 451 -16.65 5.09 -17.78
CA GLN A 451 -15.83 4.29 -18.68
C GLN A 451 -16.17 2.80 -18.66
N ARG A 452 -16.85 2.30 -17.63
CA ARG A 452 -17.16 0.89 -17.45
C ARG A 452 -17.78 0.25 -18.69
N LYS A 453 -18.81 0.88 -19.25
CA LYS A 453 -19.47 0.36 -20.47
C LYS A 453 -18.50 0.25 -21.64
N ARG A 454 -17.60 1.20 -21.81
CA ARG A 454 -16.60 1.21 -22.89
C ARG A 454 -15.63 0.02 -22.79
N TYR A 455 -15.28 -0.42 -21.57
CA TYR A 455 -14.44 -1.61 -21.37
C TYR A 455 -15.22 -2.91 -21.55
N VAL A 456 -16.52 -2.94 -21.29
CA VAL A 456 -17.35 -4.14 -21.48
C VAL A 456 -17.62 -4.40 -22.96
N VAL A 457 -17.83 -3.38 -23.78
CA VAL A 457 -18.18 -3.54 -25.22
C VAL A 457 -17.20 -4.44 -25.99
N PRO A 458 -15.86 -4.30 -25.89
CA PRO A 458 -14.94 -5.21 -26.57
C PRO A 458 -15.10 -6.68 -26.14
N LEU A 459 -15.44 -6.92 -24.87
CA LEU A 459 -15.70 -8.27 -24.38
C LEU A 459 -16.98 -8.86 -24.97
N LEU A 460 -18.04 -8.06 -25.15
CA LEU A 460 -19.29 -8.51 -25.76
C LEU A 460 -19.11 -9.04 -27.19
N ALA A 461 -18.12 -8.56 -27.92
CA ALA A 461 -17.82 -9.06 -29.28
C ALA A 461 -17.52 -10.56 -29.28
N TYR A 462 -16.90 -11.09 -28.25
CA TYR A 462 -16.62 -12.53 -28.12
C TYR A 462 -17.88 -13.36 -27.84
N TYR A 463 -18.88 -12.80 -27.19
CA TYR A 463 -20.18 -13.46 -26.97
C TYR A 463 -21.07 -13.43 -28.19
N GLN A 464 -20.80 -12.60 -29.19
CA GLN A 464 -21.49 -12.63 -30.48
C GLN A 464 -21.04 -13.79 -31.34
N GLU A 465 -19.80 -14.27 -31.17
CA GLU A 465 -19.23 -15.39 -31.88
C GLU A 465 -19.70 -16.71 -31.24
N LEU A 466 -20.36 -17.57 -32.03
CA LEU A 466 -20.92 -18.84 -31.56
C LEU A 466 -20.10 -20.05 -32.02
N GLY A 467 -19.03 -19.82 -32.76
CA GLY A 467 -18.16 -20.89 -33.28
C GLY A 467 -17.07 -21.36 -32.34
N TRP A 468 -17.06 -20.92 -31.09
CA TRP A 468 -16.01 -21.26 -30.12
C TRP A 468 -15.93 -22.74 -29.81
N ILE A 469 -14.72 -23.23 -29.59
CA ILE A 469 -14.46 -24.52 -28.95
C ILE A 469 -14.96 -24.50 -27.49
N ASP A 470 -15.26 -25.67 -26.97
CA ASP A 470 -15.86 -25.82 -25.63
C ASP A 470 -15.04 -25.16 -24.52
N GLU A 471 -13.70 -25.21 -24.60
CA GLU A 471 -12.80 -24.58 -23.63
C GLU A 471 -12.94 -23.05 -23.61
N THR A 472 -12.97 -22.41 -24.78
CA THR A 472 -13.16 -20.96 -24.90
C THR A 472 -14.59 -20.57 -24.50
N ALA A 473 -15.58 -21.32 -24.88
CA ALA A 473 -16.96 -21.10 -24.46
C ALA A 473 -17.11 -21.18 -22.94
N PHE A 474 -16.47 -22.14 -22.30
CA PHE A 474 -16.45 -22.25 -20.84
C PHE A 474 -15.80 -21.05 -20.17
N ILE A 475 -14.65 -20.57 -20.67
CA ILE A 475 -13.97 -19.38 -20.13
C ILE A 475 -14.88 -18.14 -20.21
N LEU A 476 -15.56 -17.95 -21.32
CA LEU A 476 -16.50 -16.84 -21.49
C LEU A 476 -17.70 -16.98 -20.55
N LEU A 477 -18.25 -18.18 -20.39
CA LEU A 477 -19.34 -18.45 -19.44
C LEU A 477 -18.90 -18.23 -17.98
N ASP A 478 -17.67 -18.60 -17.60
CA ASP A 478 -17.13 -18.35 -16.27
C ASP A 478 -16.90 -16.86 -16.00
N THR A 479 -16.61 -16.10 -17.04
CA THR A 479 -16.38 -14.64 -16.95
C THR A 479 -17.69 -13.84 -16.94
N MET A 480 -18.77 -14.35 -17.51
CA MET A 480 -20.04 -13.65 -17.68
C MET A 480 -20.61 -13.02 -16.41
N PRO A 481 -20.54 -13.63 -15.20
CA PRO A 481 -21.01 -13.01 -13.95
C PRO A 481 -20.24 -11.72 -13.57
N SER A 482 -19.04 -11.52 -14.10
CA SER A 482 -18.26 -10.30 -13.86
C SER A 482 -18.71 -9.10 -14.71
N ILE A 483 -19.59 -9.32 -15.68
CA ILE A 483 -20.16 -8.27 -16.52
C ILE A 483 -21.34 -7.63 -15.78
N PRO A 484 -21.31 -6.32 -15.48
CA PRO A 484 -22.42 -5.65 -14.83
C PRO A 484 -23.58 -5.47 -15.81
N MET A 485 -24.50 -6.44 -15.84
CA MET A 485 -25.64 -6.51 -16.78
C MET A 485 -26.55 -5.27 -16.71
N ALA A 486 -26.56 -4.55 -15.60
CA ALA A 486 -27.30 -3.29 -15.44
C ALA A 486 -26.79 -2.16 -16.36
N LEU A 487 -25.51 -2.20 -16.77
CA LEU A 487 -24.93 -1.22 -17.69
C LEU A 487 -25.27 -1.49 -19.15
N LEU A 488 -25.78 -2.66 -19.46
CA LEU A 488 -26.09 -3.12 -20.81
C LEU A 488 -27.52 -2.76 -21.18
N ASP A 489 -27.75 -2.45 -22.44
CA ASP A 489 -29.10 -2.36 -23.01
C ASP A 489 -29.66 -3.76 -23.33
N ASP A 490 -30.94 -3.81 -23.73
CA ASP A 490 -31.61 -5.10 -24.00
C ASP A 490 -30.95 -5.88 -25.15
N ALA A 491 -30.47 -5.21 -26.17
CA ALA A 491 -29.80 -5.85 -27.29
C ALA A 491 -28.44 -6.45 -26.85
N GLU A 492 -27.68 -5.73 -26.05
CA GLU A 492 -26.40 -6.17 -25.50
C GLU A 492 -26.60 -7.36 -24.53
N ARG A 493 -27.61 -7.29 -23.64
CA ARG A 493 -27.96 -8.41 -22.75
C ARG A 493 -28.35 -9.66 -23.53
N ASN A 494 -29.13 -9.49 -24.60
CA ASN A 494 -29.53 -10.59 -25.46
C ASN A 494 -28.37 -11.30 -26.15
N VAL A 495 -27.22 -10.65 -26.35
CA VAL A 495 -26.01 -11.32 -26.82
C VAL A 495 -25.55 -12.38 -25.82
N CYS A 496 -25.50 -12.04 -24.53
CA CYS A 496 -25.13 -12.98 -23.47
C CYS A 496 -26.16 -14.12 -23.33
N PHE A 497 -27.46 -13.79 -23.44
CA PHE A 497 -28.53 -14.79 -23.35
C PHE A 497 -28.50 -15.80 -24.49
N ARG A 498 -28.33 -15.34 -25.73
CA ARG A 498 -28.15 -16.20 -26.90
C ARG A 498 -26.91 -17.07 -26.81
N PHE A 499 -25.83 -16.56 -26.26
CA PHE A 499 -24.62 -17.31 -26.02
C PHE A 499 -24.87 -18.50 -25.09
N MET A 500 -25.55 -18.26 -23.95
CA MET A 500 -25.93 -19.34 -23.04
C MET A 500 -26.86 -20.36 -23.71
N GLU A 501 -27.86 -19.90 -24.44
CA GLU A 501 -28.81 -20.77 -25.17
C GLU A 501 -28.12 -21.68 -26.20
N HIS A 502 -27.19 -21.07 -26.98
CA HIS A 502 -26.46 -21.83 -28.01
C HIS A 502 -25.61 -22.96 -27.42
N PHE A 503 -24.85 -22.64 -26.35
CA PHE A 503 -23.94 -23.59 -25.70
C PHE A 503 -24.65 -24.58 -24.74
N ALA A 504 -25.89 -24.34 -24.38
CA ALA A 504 -26.65 -25.24 -23.52
C ALA A 504 -26.82 -26.66 -24.11
N SER A 505 -26.84 -26.78 -25.41
CA SER A 505 -26.98 -28.07 -26.13
C SER A 505 -25.66 -28.89 -26.17
N ARG A 506 -24.54 -28.31 -25.69
CA ARG A 506 -23.27 -29.06 -25.66
C ARG A 506 -23.31 -30.10 -24.55
N ASP A 507 -22.91 -31.34 -24.86
CA ASP A 507 -22.80 -32.43 -23.90
C ASP A 507 -21.45 -32.32 -23.11
N VAL A 508 -21.25 -31.17 -22.46
CA VAL A 508 -20.09 -30.85 -21.62
C VAL A 508 -20.59 -30.34 -20.28
N LEU A 509 -20.39 -31.17 -19.28
CA LEU A 509 -20.90 -30.92 -17.92
C LEU A 509 -20.45 -29.57 -17.34
N GLU A 510 -19.19 -29.17 -17.58
CA GLU A 510 -18.65 -27.86 -17.12
C GLU A 510 -19.39 -26.67 -17.74
N ILE A 511 -19.70 -26.76 -19.02
CA ILE A 511 -20.45 -25.72 -19.76
C ILE A 511 -21.86 -25.61 -19.21
N GLN A 512 -22.55 -26.76 -19.08
CA GLN A 512 -23.92 -26.82 -18.55
C GLN A 512 -23.98 -26.27 -17.13
N ALA A 513 -23.02 -26.64 -16.27
CA ALA A 513 -22.91 -26.12 -14.90
C ALA A 513 -22.68 -24.60 -14.88
N ALA A 514 -21.80 -24.09 -15.72
CA ALA A 514 -21.53 -22.65 -15.80
C ALA A 514 -22.76 -21.86 -16.26
N ILE A 515 -23.49 -22.36 -17.26
CA ILE A 515 -24.75 -21.73 -17.74
C ILE A 515 -25.80 -21.68 -16.63
N LEU A 516 -26.05 -22.82 -15.97
CA LEU A 516 -27.06 -22.86 -14.89
C LEU A 516 -26.68 -21.98 -13.70
N LEU A 517 -25.38 -21.89 -13.34
CA LEU A 517 -24.92 -20.96 -12.31
C LEU A 517 -25.20 -19.51 -12.72
N ASN A 518 -24.86 -19.13 -13.95
CA ASN A 518 -25.13 -17.78 -14.46
C ASN A 518 -26.61 -17.43 -14.42
N LEU A 519 -27.47 -18.32 -14.87
CA LEU A 519 -28.90 -18.12 -14.83
C LEU A 519 -29.42 -18.02 -13.38
N CYS A 520 -28.90 -18.83 -12.47
CA CYS A 520 -29.25 -18.76 -11.05
C CYS A 520 -28.83 -17.42 -10.40
N GLU A 521 -27.67 -16.90 -10.72
CA GLU A 521 -27.17 -15.61 -10.23
C GLU A 521 -27.91 -14.42 -10.84
N MET A 522 -28.31 -14.51 -12.11
CA MET A 522 -29.06 -13.46 -12.80
C MET A 522 -30.55 -13.43 -12.45
N ALA A 523 -31.13 -14.57 -12.07
CA ALA A 523 -32.56 -14.70 -11.84
C ALA A 523 -33.17 -13.61 -10.93
N PRO A 524 -32.56 -13.24 -9.78
CA PRO A 524 -33.14 -12.21 -8.90
C PRO A 524 -33.31 -10.84 -9.58
N ALA A 525 -32.46 -10.50 -10.53
CA ALA A 525 -32.46 -9.20 -11.22
C ALA A 525 -33.34 -9.16 -12.47
N PHE A 526 -33.65 -10.31 -13.08
CA PHE A 526 -34.29 -10.37 -14.41
C PHE A 526 -35.59 -11.20 -14.43
N THR A 527 -36.22 -11.42 -13.31
CA THR A 527 -37.50 -12.18 -13.21
C THR A 527 -38.65 -11.59 -14.04
N GLU A 528 -38.63 -10.29 -14.34
CA GLU A 528 -39.62 -9.61 -15.17
C GLU A 528 -39.24 -9.52 -16.65
N SER A 529 -38.00 -9.88 -17.03
CA SER A 529 -37.58 -9.84 -18.42
C SER A 529 -38.10 -11.03 -19.20
N LYS A 530 -38.88 -10.76 -20.26
CA LYS A 530 -39.42 -11.80 -21.14
C LYS A 530 -38.31 -12.55 -21.88
N GLU A 531 -37.28 -11.83 -22.29
CA GLU A 531 -36.13 -12.38 -23.00
C GLU A 531 -35.32 -13.32 -22.09
N PHE A 532 -35.07 -12.91 -20.84
CA PHE A 532 -34.42 -13.75 -19.85
C PHE A 532 -35.22 -15.03 -19.56
N LEU A 533 -36.54 -14.90 -19.31
CA LEU A 533 -37.41 -16.05 -19.07
C LEU A 533 -37.49 -16.99 -20.27
N HIS A 534 -37.42 -16.44 -21.49
CA HIS A 534 -37.35 -17.27 -22.70
C HIS A 534 -36.07 -18.11 -22.71
N THR A 535 -34.91 -17.46 -22.47
CA THR A 535 -33.61 -18.13 -22.36
C THR A 535 -33.59 -19.18 -21.26
N VAL A 536 -34.12 -18.86 -20.06
CA VAL A 536 -34.24 -19.84 -18.97
C VAL A 536 -35.02 -21.09 -19.40
N ASN A 537 -36.17 -20.91 -20.03
CA ASN A 537 -36.95 -22.05 -20.50
C ASN A 537 -36.22 -22.84 -21.59
N GLY A 538 -35.63 -22.16 -22.59
CA GLY A 538 -34.85 -22.79 -23.66
C GLY A 538 -33.69 -23.63 -23.12
N VAL A 539 -32.91 -23.07 -22.19
CA VAL A 539 -31.78 -23.78 -21.55
C VAL A 539 -32.28 -24.97 -20.72
N LEU A 540 -33.29 -24.79 -19.87
CA LEU A 540 -33.79 -25.85 -18.99
C LEU A 540 -34.51 -26.98 -19.74
N ASP A 541 -34.97 -26.76 -20.97
CA ASP A 541 -35.56 -27.80 -21.82
C ASP A 541 -34.47 -28.65 -22.54
N VAL A 542 -33.30 -28.11 -22.73
CA VAL A 542 -32.19 -28.75 -23.45
C VAL A 542 -31.19 -29.42 -22.53
N VAL A 543 -30.86 -28.77 -21.36
CA VAL A 543 -29.88 -29.35 -20.43
C VAL A 543 -30.45 -30.59 -19.78
N PRO A 544 -29.78 -31.79 -19.90
CA PRO A 544 -30.27 -33.04 -19.32
C PRO A 544 -30.03 -33.11 -17.82
N ALA A 545 -30.71 -32.28 -17.06
CA ALA A 545 -30.53 -32.14 -15.60
C ALA A 545 -30.98 -33.37 -14.79
N LYS A 546 -31.53 -34.43 -15.44
CA LYS A 546 -32.04 -35.61 -14.73
C LYS A 546 -30.94 -36.58 -14.27
N GLU A 547 -29.80 -36.59 -14.97
CA GLU A 547 -28.74 -37.55 -14.75
C GLU A 547 -27.67 -37.05 -13.74
N GLU A 548 -27.55 -35.73 -13.57
CA GLU A 548 -26.58 -35.11 -12.67
C GLU A 548 -27.28 -34.32 -11.56
N LYS A 549 -27.08 -34.76 -10.31
CA LYS A 549 -27.74 -34.19 -9.13
C LYS A 549 -27.49 -32.69 -8.98
N ALA A 550 -26.28 -32.22 -9.23
CA ALA A 550 -25.91 -30.83 -9.17
C ALA A 550 -26.71 -29.97 -10.16
N LEU A 551 -26.88 -30.44 -11.40
CA LEU A 551 -27.66 -29.72 -12.43
C LEU A 551 -29.15 -29.73 -12.12
N ALA A 552 -29.69 -30.88 -11.61
CA ALA A 552 -31.07 -31.01 -11.22
C ALA A 552 -31.41 -30.02 -10.07
N TYR A 553 -30.53 -29.87 -9.11
CA TYR A 553 -30.64 -28.91 -8.02
C TYR A 553 -30.70 -27.47 -8.54
N LEU A 554 -29.74 -27.04 -9.37
CA LEU A 554 -29.74 -25.70 -9.93
C LEU A 554 -30.98 -25.42 -10.80
N ALA A 555 -31.39 -26.38 -11.62
CA ALA A 555 -32.58 -26.24 -12.45
C ALA A 555 -33.86 -26.03 -11.62
N TYR A 556 -33.97 -26.69 -10.49
CA TYR A 556 -35.02 -26.45 -9.54
C TYR A 556 -34.98 -25.05 -8.92
N GLU A 557 -33.83 -24.62 -8.41
CA GLU A 557 -33.63 -23.30 -7.81
C GLU A 557 -33.91 -22.17 -8.83
N ILE A 558 -33.46 -22.31 -10.07
CA ILE A 558 -33.76 -21.34 -11.14
C ILE A 558 -35.26 -21.23 -11.37
N ARG A 559 -35.97 -22.38 -11.52
CA ARG A 559 -37.42 -22.37 -11.72
C ARG A 559 -38.14 -21.71 -10.55
N LYS A 560 -37.74 -22.01 -9.33
CA LYS A 560 -38.28 -21.41 -8.10
C LYS A 560 -38.09 -19.90 -8.09
N ASN A 561 -36.88 -19.41 -8.36
CA ASN A 561 -36.55 -17.99 -8.36
C ASN A 561 -37.25 -17.21 -9.48
N CYS A 562 -37.46 -17.85 -10.62
CA CYS A 562 -38.19 -17.25 -11.76
C CYS A 562 -39.71 -17.45 -11.70
N GLY A 563 -40.27 -18.06 -10.64
CA GLY A 563 -41.69 -18.33 -10.53
C GLY A 563 -42.24 -19.30 -11.58
N LEU A 564 -41.38 -20.13 -12.17
CA LEU A 564 -41.75 -21.08 -13.22
C LEU A 564 -42.29 -22.41 -12.63
N PRO A 565 -43.17 -23.12 -13.36
CA PRO A 565 -43.64 -24.42 -12.91
C PRO A 565 -42.54 -25.44 -12.71
N GLN A 566 -42.57 -26.18 -11.62
CA GLN A 566 -41.56 -27.21 -11.31
C GLN A 566 -41.88 -28.48 -12.11
N LYS A 567 -40.93 -28.88 -12.95
CA LYS A 567 -41.09 -30.10 -13.82
C LYS A 567 -40.67 -31.40 -13.14
N ASN A 568 -39.81 -31.35 -12.07
CA ASN A 568 -39.22 -32.55 -11.44
C ASN A 568 -39.17 -32.46 -9.92
N LYS A 569 -40.33 -32.11 -9.29
CA LYS A 569 -40.41 -31.92 -7.83
C LYS A 569 -40.04 -33.20 -7.06
N ALA A 570 -40.39 -34.39 -7.56
CA ALA A 570 -40.07 -35.67 -6.90
C ALA A 570 -38.55 -35.94 -6.89
N ALA A 571 -37.87 -35.74 -8.01
CA ALA A 571 -36.40 -35.89 -8.08
C ALA A 571 -35.65 -34.90 -7.20
N TYR A 572 -36.17 -33.66 -7.07
CA TYR A 572 -35.59 -32.67 -6.17
C TYR A 572 -35.79 -33.06 -4.69
N GLN A 573 -36.98 -33.60 -4.33
CA GLN A 573 -37.22 -34.09 -2.98
C GLN A 573 -36.29 -35.24 -2.63
N GLU A 574 -36.10 -36.19 -3.55
CA GLU A 574 -35.14 -37.28 -3.39
C GLU A 574 -33.71 -36.76 -3.13
N ILE A 575 -33.22 -35.76 -3.87
CA ILE A 575 -31.91 -35.13 -3.64
C ILE A 575 -31.79 -34.53 -2.26
N PHE A 576 -32.90 -33.99 -1.68
CA PHE A 576 -32.93 -33.40 -0.35
C PHE A 576 -33.16 -34.38 0.80
N GLU A 577 -33.90 -35.45 0.58
CA GLU A 577 -34.34 -36.37 1.63
C GLU A 577 -33.46 -37.64 1.73
N ASP A 578 -32.92 -38.11 0.64
CA ASP A 578 -32.09 -39.36 0.64
C ASP A 578 -30.70 -39.10 1.24
N SER A 579 -30.39 -39.90 2.27
CA SER A 579 -29.06 -39.87 2.92
C SER A 579 -27.92 -40.44 2.05
N ALA A 580 -28.23 -41.33 1.13
CA ALA A 580 -27.27 -41.90 0.20
C ALA A 580 -26.68 -40.83 -0.74
N VAL A 581 -27.46 -39.84 -1.11
CA VAL A 581 -27.01 -38.69 -1.94
C VAL A 581 -25.83 -37.95 -1.34
N VAL A 582 -25.75 -37.82 0.00
CA VAL A 582 -24.63 -37.15 0.69
C VAL A 582 -23.33 -37.89 0.46
N SER A 583 -23.35 -39.20 0.60
CA SER A 583 -22.17 -40.04 0.38
C SER A 583 -21.69 -39.99 -1.08
N ASP A 584 -22.63 -40.01 -2.03
CA ASP A 584 -22.32 -39.85 -3.43
C ASP A 584 -21.66 -38.50 -3.74
N ILE A 585 -22.18 -37.40 -3.17
CA ILE A 585 -21.62 -36.04 -3.32
C ILE A 585 -20.19 -36.00 -2.76
N PHE A 586 -19.96 -36.62 -1.62
CA PHE A 586 -18.61 -36.67 -1.04
C PHE A 586 -17.64 -37.39 -1.95
N LEU A 587 -18.04 -38.54 -2.49
CA LEU A 587 -17.21 -39.28 -3.43
C LEU A 587 -16.96 -38.50 -4.73
N ASP A 588 -17.97 -37.85 -5.29
CA ASP A 588 -17.84 -37.07 -6.51
C ASP A 588 -16.92 -35.87 -6.31
N ASN A 589 -17.01 -35.18 -5.19
CA ASN A 589 -16.14 -34.05 -4.87
C ASN A 589 -14.66 -34.43 -4.72
N LEU A 590 -14.37 -35.67 -4.34
CA LEU A 590 -13.00 -36.18 -4.19
C LEU A 590 -12.43 -36.70 -5.50
N LYS A 591 -13.25 -37.09 -6.49
CA LYS A 591 -12.77 -37.56 -7.80
C LYS A 591 -12.10 -36.43 -8.59
N ALA A 592 -10.92 -36.71 -9.14
CA ALA A 592 -10.24 -35.77 -10.03
C ALA A 592 -11.02 -35.52 -11.33
N ALA A 593 -11.77 -36.51 -11.81
CA ALA A 593 -12.59 -36.41 -13.02
C ALA A 593 -13.82 -35.51 -12.88
N THR A 594 -14.28 -35.21 -11.66
CA THR A 594 -15.44 -34.33 -11.45
C THR A 594 -15.06 -32.89 -11.71
N PRO A 595 -15.75 -32.18 -12.62
CA PRO A 595 -15.48 -30.79 -12.91
C PRO A 595 -15.56 -29.91 -11.66
N TRP A 596 -14.68 -28.96 -11.51
CA TRP A 596 -14.59 -28.12 -10.33
C TRP A 596 -15.86 -27.27 -10.08
N LYS A 597 -16.57 -26.86 -11.12
CA LYS A 597 -17.88 -26.18 -11.01
C LYS A 597 -18.90 -27.08 -10.35
N ILE A 598 -18.95 -28.34 -10.70
CA ILE A 598 -19.85 -29.32 -10.07
C ILE A 598 -19.52 -29.46 -8.57
N LYS A 599 -18.24 -29.49 -8.20
CA LYS A 599 -17.84 -29.55 -6.78
C LYS A 599 -18.35 -28.34 -6.00
N ILE A 600 -18.27 -27.14 -6.58
CA ILE A 600 -18.83 -25.92 -5.96
C ILE A 600 -20.34 -26.01 -5.80
N ILE A 601 -21.06 -26.47 -6.82
CA ILE A 601 -22.52 -26.63 -6.76
C ILE A 601 -22.89 -27.66 -5.69
N ASN A 602 -22.16 -28.76 -5.64
CA ASN A 602 -22.35 -29.82 -4.62
C ASN A 602 -22.16 -29.27 -3.19
N MET A 603 -21.15 -28.42 -2.95
CA MET A 603 -20.97 -27.77 -1.64
C MET A 603 -22.13 -26.84 -1.29
N ARG A 604 -22.64 -26.07 -2.25
CA ARG A 604 -23.82 -25.25 -2.08
C ARG A 604 -25.06 -26.10 -1.75
N LEU A 605 -25.27 -27.21 -2.47
CA LEU A 605 -26.34 -28.15 -2.21
C LEU A 605 -26.27 -28.75 -0.79
N LEU A 606 -25.10 -29.16 -0.33
CA LEU A 606 -24.89 -29.65 1.04
C LEU A 606 -25.25 -28.58 2.08
N TYR A 607 -24.85 -27.35 1.87
CA TYR A 607 -25.17 -26.23 2.76
C TYR A 607 -26.68 -25.96 2.81
N ASP A 608 -27.34 -25.87 1.65
CA ASP A 608 -28.78 -25.61 1.55
C ASP A 608 -29.60 -26.74 2.16
N ARG A 609 -29.14 -28.00 2.04
CA ARG A 609 -29.78 -29.14 2.75
C ARG A 609 -29.75 -28.94 4.27
N ILE A 610 -28.62 -28.51 4.82
CA ILE A 610 -28.51 -28.22 6.26
C ILE A 610 -29.44 -27.08 6.64
N CYS A 611 -29.52 -26.02 5.88
CA CYS A 611 -30.36 -24.86 6.11
C CYS A 611 -31.89 -25.19 6.03
N SER A 612 -32.26 -26.15 5.20
CA SER A 612 -33.64 -26.60 5.05
C SER A 612 -34.16 -27.44 6.23
N GLY A 613 -33.29 -27.76 7.20
CA GLY A 613 -33.66 -28.52 8.40
C GLY A 613 -33.72 -30.05 8.20
N VAL A 614 -33.21 -30.54 7.05
CA VAL A 614 -33.10 -31.99 6.82
C VAL A 614 -32.05 -32.56 7.79
N THR A 615 -32.38 -33.69 8.45
CA THR A 615 -31.49 -34.36 9.36
C THR A 615 -30.24 -34.86 8.61
N MET A 616 -29.11 -34.27 8.88
CA MET A 616 -27.79 -34.60 8.25
C MET A 616 -26.69 -34.66 9.30
N PRO A 617 -25.68 -35.50 9.09
CA PRO A 617 -24.46 -35.47 9.91
C PRO A 617 -23.63 -34.21 9.58
N LYS A 618 -23.95 -33.09 10.20
CA LYS A 618 -23.29 -31.78 9.97
C LYS A 618 -21.78 -31.86 10.13
N LEU A 619 -21.30 -32.65 11.09
CA LEU A 619 -19.88 -32.86 11.29
C LEU A 619 -19.20 -33.53 10.09
N HIS A 620 -19.84 -34.52 9.48
CA HIS A 620 -19.31 -35.17 8.29
C HIS A 620 -19.19 -34.21 7.10
N VAL A 621 -20.18 -33.32 6.94
CA VAL A 621 -20.10 -32.24 5.92
C VAL A 621 -18.96 -31.29 6.21
N ALA A 622 -18.82 -30.84 7.47
CA ALA A 622 -17.73 -29.96 7.89
C ALA A 622 -16.35 -30.60 7.69
N THR A 623 -16.21 -31.89 8.05
CA THR A 623 -14.97 -32.67 7.81
C THR A 623 -14.68 -32.79 6.32
N HIS A 624 -15.70 -33.04 5.50
CA HIS A 624 -15.56 -33.10 4.04
C HIS A 624 -15.08 -31.77 3.45
N LEU A 625 -15.68 -30.65 3.85
CA LEU A 625 -15.24 -29.31 3.45
C LEU A 625 -13.83 -29.00 3.91
N SER A 626 -13.47 -29.36 5.15
CA SER A 626 -12.11 -29.26 5.67
C SER A 626 -11.11 -30.04 4.82
N ASN A 627 -11.46 -31.23 4.37
CA ASN A 627 -10.62 -32.04 3.47
C ASN A 627 -10.46 -31.39 2.09
N LEU A 628 -11.53 -30.86 1.50
CA LEU A 628 -11.43 -30.14 0.23
C LEU A 628 -10.56 -28.88 0.33
N LEU A 629 -10.67 -28.16 1.43
CA LEU A 629 -9.80 -27.00 1.71
C LEU A 629 -8.32 -27.41 1.78
N LYS A 630 -8.02 -28.57 2.39
CA LYS A 630 -6.63 -29.06 2.55
C LYS A 630 -6.04 -29.62 1.27
N VAL A 631 -6.79 -30.40 0.48
CA VAL A 631 -6.21 -31.27 -0.56
C VAL A 631 -6.64 -30.96 -2.00
N SER A 632 -7.65 -30.13 -2.24
CA SER A 632 -8.11 -29.87 -3.62
C SER A 632 -7.01 -29.20 -4.45
N GLU A 633 -6.77 -29.68 -5.67
CA GLU A 633 -5.85 -29.04 -6.60
C GLU A 633 -6.38 -27.72 -7.14
N GLN A 634 -7.71 -27.54 -7.16
CA GLN A 634 -8.36 -26.33 -7.66
C GLN A 634 -8.53 -25.29 -6.57
N VAL A 635 -7.90 -24.15 -6.74
CA VAL A 635 -7.95 -23.03 -5.78
C VAL A 635 -9.39 -22.56 -5.55
N SER A 636 -10.22 -22.48 -6.60
CA SER A 636 -11.63 -22.08 -6.48
C SER A 636 -12.44 -23.03 -5.60
N VAL A 637 -12.14 -24.34 -5.64
CA VAL A 637 -12.77 -25.35 -4.78
C VAL A 637 -12.35 -25.17 -3.32
N ARG A 638 -11.07 -24.88 -3.06
CA ARG A 638 -10.57 -24.61 -1.71
C ARG A 638 -11.26 -23.40 -1.10
N HIS A 639 -11.34 -22.30 -1.85
CA HIS A 639 -12.01 -21.08 -1.38
C HIS A 639 -13.50 -21.36 -1.11
N ALA A 640 -14.20 -22.00 -2.04
CA ALA A 640 -15.63 -22.33 -1.83
C ALA A 640 -15.84 -23.26 -0.63
N ALA A 641 -14.95 -24.23 -0.41
CA ALA A 641 -14.99 -25.11 0.74
C ALA A 641 -14.78 -24.37 2.05
N GLY A 642 -13.77 -23.48 2.09
CA GLY A 642 -13.48 -22.67 3.26
C GLY A 642 -14.60 -21.70 3.61
N GLU A 643 -15.15 -20.97 2.62
CA GLU A 643 -16.29 -20.06 2.81
C GLU A 643 -17.52 -20.81 3.30
N THR A 644 -17.81 -21.98 2.73
CA THR A 644 -18.96 -22.80 3.15
C THR A 644 -18.74 -23.32 4.57
N LEU A 645 -17.51 -23.70 4.93
CA LEU A 645 -17.16 -24.18 6.27
C LEU A 645 -17.37 -23.09 7.33
N VAL A 646 -16.94 -21.86 7.06
CA VAL A 646 -17.17 -20.72 7.96
C VAL A 646 -18.66 -20.43 8.10
N LYS A 647 -19.43 -20.44 7.00
CA LYS A 647 -20.89 -20.26 7.04
C LYS A 647 -21.59 -21.36 7.85
N LEU A 648 -21.04 -22.59 7.86
CA LEU A 648 -21.57 -23.72 8.60
C LEU A 648 -21.25 -23.65 10.11
N ALA A 649 -20.18 -22.96 10.51
CA ALA A 649 -19.68 -22.92 11.89
C ALA A 649 -20.77 -22.59 12.92
N PRO A 650 -21.66 -21.57 12.74
CA PRO A 650 -22.75 -21.29 13.69
C PRO A 650 -23.73 -22.44 13.88
N MET A 651 -23.85 -23.34 12.91
CA MET A 651 -24.82 -24.46 12.92
C MET A 651 -24.25 -25.73 13.56
N LEU A 652 -22.97 -25.75 13.88
CA LEU A 652 -22.27 -26.84 14.55
C LEU A 652 -22.38 -26.69 16.08
N SER A 653 -22.35 -27.82 16.81
CA SER A 653 -22.19 -27.81 18.27
C SER A 653 -20.76 -27.36 18.66
N TRP A 654 -20.56 -26.99 19.92
CA TRP A 654 -19.25 -26.63 20.46
C TRP A 654 -18.21 -27.72 20.21
N ASP A 655 -18.52 -28.98 20.55
CA ASP A 655 -17.60 -30.12 20.35
C ASP A 655 -17.28 -30.32 18.87
N GLN A 656 -18.26 -30.19 17.97
CA GLN A 656 -18.05 -30.31 16.53
C GLN A 656 -17.15 -29.20 15.96
N ARG A 657 -17.32 -27.97 16.45
CA ARG A 657 -16.45 -26.85 16.05
C ARG A 657 -15.02 -27.12 16.48
N ASN A 658 -14.83 -27.58 17.71
CA ASN A 658 -13.51 -27.89 18.24
C ASN A 658 -12.84 -29.01 17.45
N GLU A 659 -13.58 -30.08 17.11
CA GLU A 659 -13.06 -31.18 16.29
C GLU A 659 -12.59 -30.70 14.91
N VAL A 660 -13.37 -29.86 14.24
CA VAL A 660 -13.00 -29.26 12.95
C VAL A 660 -11.77 -28.35 13.08
N ALA A 661 -11.71 -27.52 14.11
CA ALA A 661 -10.56 -26.65 14.37
C ALA A 661 -9.27 -27.47 14.58
N ILE A 662 -9.33 -28.53 15.35
CA ILE A 662 -8.20 -29.45 15.58
C ILE A 662 -7.75 -30.09 14.25
N GLU A 663 -8.69 -30.54 13.42
CA GLU A 663 -8.39 -31.12 12.11
C GLU A 663 -7.73 -30.14 11.15
N LEU A 664 -8.18 -28.88 11.12
CA LEU A 664 -7.55 -27.84 10.32
C LEU A 664 -6.16 -27.48 10.85
N THR A 665 -6.00 -27.42 12.16
CA THR A 665 -4.69 -27.15 12.81
C THR A 665 -3.68 -28.23 12.48
N LYS A 666 -4.08 -29.51 12.55
CA LYS A 666 -3.24 -30.61 12.09
C LYS A 666 -2.86 -30.50 10.61
N GLY A 667 -3.77 -29.97 9.78
CA GLY A 667 -3.49 -29.65 8.38
C GLY A 667 -2.36 -28.64 8.20
N LEU A 668 -2.18 -27.71 9.13
CA LEU A 668 -1.03 -26.79 9.15
C LEU A 668 0.28 -27.52 9.41
N GLU A 669 0.25 -28.56 10.23
CA GLU A 669 1.44 -29.28 10.70
C GLU A 669 1.95 -30.36 9.72
N ILE A 670 1.04 -31.02 9.03
CA ILE A 670 1.33 -32.23 8.22
C ILE A 670 1.49 -31.87 6.74
N GLY A 671 0.85 -30.80 6.28
CA GLY A 671 0.81 -30.43 4.88
C GLY A 671 2.18 -30.00 4.32
N GLU A 672 2.47 -30.39 3.08
CA GLU A 672 3.42 -29.63 2.29
C GLU A 672 2.95 -28.18 2.27
N PHE A 673 3.87 -27.22 2.37
CA PHE A 673 3.59 -25.80 2.49
C PHE A 673 2.62 -25.30 1.38
N GLU A 674 2.64 -25.92 0.23
CA GLU A 674 1.74 -25.65 -0.89
C GLU A 674 0.24 -25.84 -0.55
N PHE A 675 -0.08 -26.68 0.41
CA PHE A 675 -1.45 -26.97 0.83
C PHE A 675 -1.86 -26.20 2.09
N SER A 676 -0.95 -25.96 3.00
CA SER A 676 -1.26 -25.32 4.28
C SER A 676 -1.54 -23.81 4.17
N LYS A 677 -1.04 -23.13 3.14
CA LYS A 677 -1.19 -21.68 2.97
C LYS A 677 -2.63 -21.16 2.80
N TYR A 678 -3.57 -22.00 2.39
CA TYR A 678 -4.98 -21.65 2.24
C TYR A 678 -5.80 -21.80 3.53
N ILE A 679 -5.26 -22.55 4.50
CA ILE A 679 -5.96 -22.86 5.74
C ILE A 679 -6.12 -21.64 6.64
N PRO A 680 -5.11 -20.75 6.82
CA PRO A 680 -5.17 -19.63 7.75
C PRO A 680 -6.35 -18.71 7.54
N GLN A 681 -6.67 -18.41 6.28
CA GLN A 681 -7.76 -17.49 5.90
C GLN A 681 -9.11 -17.95 6.49
N TYR A 682 -9.37 -19.24 6.50
CA TYR A 682 -10.64 -19.80 6.98
C TYR A 682 -10.54 -20.27 8.42
N LEU A 683 -9.41 -20.83 8.82
CA LEU A 683 -9.18 -21.25 10.20
C LEU A 683 -9.26 -20.07 11.17
N GLY A 684 -8.61 -18.94 10.82
CA GLY A 684 -8.59 -17.74 11.67
C GLY A 684 -9.98 -17.19 11.96
N GLU A 685 -10.89 -17.23 10.99
CA GLU A 685 -12.28 -16.82 11.18
C GLU A 685 -13.09 -17.94 11.89
N PHE A 686 -12.88 -19.20 11.50
CA PHE A 686 -13.63 -20.34 12.06
C PHE A 686 -13.41 -20.50 13.56
N VAL A 687 -12.18 -20.35 14.06
CA VAL A 687 -11.86 -20.52 15.49
C VAL A 687 -12.54 -19.49 16.38
N LEU A 688 -12.99 -18.35 15.83
CA LEU A 688 -13.76 -17.36 16.57
C LEU A 688 -15.18 -17.84 16.92
N PHE A 689 -15.62 -18.99 16.39
CA PHE A 689 -16.84 -19.67 16.76
C PHE A 689 -16.67 -20.71 17.86
N LEU A 690 -15.43 -20.97 18.30
CA LEU A 690 -15.14 -21.91 19.40
C LEU A 690 -15.68 -21.40 20.74
N HIS A 691 -15.87 -22.33 21.68
CA HIS A 691 -16.08 -21.95 23.07
C HIS A 691 -14.83 -21.20 23.60
N PRO A 692 -14.98 -20.17 24.45
CA PRO A 692 -13.85 -19.38 24.94
C PRO A 692 -12.68 -20.17 25.47
N LYS A 693 -12.91 -21.26 26.22
CA LYS A 693 -11.82 -22.11 26.75
C LYS A 693 -11.03 -22.79 25.63
N GLU A 694 -11.74 -23.33 24.66
CA GLU A 694 -11.12 -24.00 23.50
C GLU A 694 -10.37 -23.02 22.60
N LEU A 695 -10.88 -21.79 22.46
CA LEU A 695 -10.18 -20.72 21.75
C LEU A 695 -8.88 -20.35 22.48
N ASP A 696 -8.89 -20.25 23.80
CA ASP A 696 -7.69 -19.98 24.59
C ASP A 696 -6.66 -21.12 24.51
N GLU A 697 -7.13 -22.38 24.50
CA GLU A 697 -6.28 -23.57 24.26
C GLU A 697 -5.68 -23.55 22.86
N PHE A 698 -6.48 -23.27 21.83
CA PHE A 698 -6.01 -23.11 20.45
C PHE A 698 -4.90 -22.07 20.31
N ILE A 699 -5.10 -20.89 20.89
CA ILE A 699 -4.08 -19.82 20.87
C ILE A 699 -2.80 -20.28 21.57
N LYS A 700 -2.94 -20.96 22.72
CA LYS A 700 -1.82 -21.46 23.49
C LYS A 700 -1.05 -22.55 22.75
N ASP A 701 -1.75 -23.43 22.04
CA ASP A 701 -1.12 -24.53 21.27
C ASP A 701 -0.32 -23.98 20.09
N LEU A 702 -0.85 -23.01 19.36
CA LEU A 702 -0.11 -22.31 18.32
C LEU A 702 1.08 -21.50 18.89
N GLU A 703 0.92 -20.88 20.06
CA GLU A 703 1.99 -20.18 20.76
C GLU A 703 3.16 -21.09 21.12
N ASN A 704 2.86 -22.28 21.56
CA ASN A 704 3.84 -23.26 22.04
C ASN A 704 4.37 -24.16 20.92
N SER A 705 3.87 -24.03 19.69
CA SER A 705 4.38 -24.81 18.56
C SER A 705 5.86 -24.49 18.32
N THR A 706 6.68 -25.53 18.42
CA THR A 706 8.14 -25.48 18.16
C THR A 706 8.48 -25.70 16.70
N ASN A 707 7.48 -25.91 15.85
CA ASN A 707 7.67 -26.18 14.43
C ASN A 707 7.84 -24.88 13.66
N ASP A 708 9.06 -24.56 13.25
CA ASP A 708 9.41 -23.36 12.51
C ASP A 708 8.65 -23.22 11.18
N ARG A 709 8.23 -24.35 10.59
CA ARG A 709 7.43 -24.33 9.35
C ARG A 709 6.02 -23.76 9.57
N ILE A 710 5.50 -23.89 10.77
CA ILE A 710 4.15 -23.40 11.11
C ILE A 710 4.19 -21.93 11.51
N ALA A 711 5.31 -21.40 11.96
CA ALA A 711 5.39 -20.05 12.52
C ALA A 711 4.81 -18.98 11.58
N SER A 712 5.14 -19.00 10.28
CA SER A 712 4.61 -18.03 9.33
C SER A 712 3.11 -18.20 9.07
N VAL A 713 2.64 -19.47 8.99
CA VAL A 713 1.22 -19.81 8.77
C VAL A 713 0.38 -19.48 10.01
N ALA A 714 0.96 -19.62 11.21
CA ALA A 714 0.35 -19.20 12.46
C ALA A 714 0.17 -17.69 12.52
N LEU A 715 1.14 -16.90 12.03
CA LEU A 715 1.02 -15.46 11.93
C LEU A 715 -0.13 -15.02 11.01
N ASP A 716 -0.27 -15.66 9.85
CA ASP A 716 -1.40 -15.43 8.95
C ASP A 716 -2.73 -15.74 9.65
N THR A 717 -2.80 -16.85 10.38
CA THR A 717 -3.99 -17.23 11.15
C THR A 717 -4.33 -16.17 12.21
N PHE A 718 -3.35 -15.67 12.95
CA PHE A 718 -3.54 -14.60 13.93
C PHE A 718 -3.95 -13.27 13.28
N GLY A 719 -3.40 -12.94 12.12
CA GLY A 719 -3.82 -11.78 11.32
C GLY A 719 -5.30 -11.84 10.96
N VAL A 720 -5.76 -12.97 10.43
CA VAL A 720 -7.18 -13.19 10.08
C VAL A 720 -8.07 -13.18 11.33
N MET A 721 -7.64 -13.77 12.44
CA MET A 721 -8.38 -13.67 13.70
C MET A 721 -8.60 -12.22 14.10
N LEU A 722 -7.58 -11.36 14.05
CA LEU A 722 -7.70 -9.95 14.39
C LEU A 722 -8.65 -9.20 13.46
N GLN A 723 -8.64 -9.50 12.16
CA GLN A 723 -9.57 -8.89 11.20
C GLN A 723 -11.04 -9.12 11.58
N HIS A 724 -11.36 -10.31 12.05
CA HIS A 724 -12.74 -10.71 12.37
C HIS A 724 -13.07 -10.64 13.86
N TYR A 725 -12.11 -10.30 14.72
CA TYR A 725 -12.23 -10.39 16.17
C TYR A 725 -13.36 -9.51 16.74
N GLY A 726 -13.64 -8.36 16.12
CA GLY A 726 -14.76 -7.50 16.50
C GLY A 726 -16.13 -8.19 16.42
N GLN A 727 -16.32 -9.12 15.48
CA GLN A 727 -17.52 -9.92 15.34
C GLN A 727 -17.68 -10.93 16.52
N TYR A 728 -16.54 -11.36 17.07
CA TYR A 728 -16.51 -12.27 18.22
C TYR A 728 -17.05 -11.59 19.49
N GLN A 729 -16.77 -10.32 19.70
CA GLN A 729 -17.24 -9.57 20.88
C GLN A 729 -18.76 -9.59 21.02
N SER A 730 -19.50 -9.51 19.91
CA SER A 730 -20.97 -9.55 19.92
C SER A 730 -21.53 -10.91 20.36
N ARG A 731 -20.75 -11.97 20.27
CA ARG A 731 -21.14 -13.34 20.70
C ARG A 731 -20.92 -13.58 22.21
N PHE A 732 -20.05 -12.80 22.86
CA PHE A 732 -19.64 -12.93 24.26
C PHE A 732 -19.55 -11.57 24.96
N PRO A 733 -20.64 -10.77 25.01
CA PRO A 733 -20.60 -9.39 25.48
C PRO A 733 -20.28 -9.25 26.97
N GLU A 734 -20.55 -10.25 27.78
CA GLU A 734 -20.34 -10.25 29.25
C GLU A 734 -18.86 -10.41 29.66
N LEU A 735 -17.97 -10.77 28.75
CA LEU A 735 -16.58 -11.06 29.00
C LEU A 735 -15.64 -10.00 28.40
N ALA A 736 -16.00 -8.72 28.49
CA ALA A 736 -15.26 -7.64 27.85
C ALA A 736 -13.76 -7.60 28.22
N GLN A 737 -13.40 -7.82 29.49
CA GLN A 737 -12.01 -7.85 29.93
C GLN A 737 -11.25 -9.04 29.32
N VAL A 738 -11.83 -10.22 29.36
CA VAL A 738 -11.24 -11.43 28.76
C VAL A 738 -11.09 -11.27 27.25
N TYR A 739 -12.03 -10.60 26.61
CA TYR A 739 -11.96 -10.26 25.20
C TYR A 739 -10.72 -9.40 24.88
N GLU A 740 -10.50 -8.33 25.63
CA GLU A 740 -9.34 -7.45 25.42
C GLU A 740 -8.02 -8.15 25.73
N ASP A 741 -7.96 -8.95 26.80
CA ASP A 741 -6.75 -9.70 27.18
C ASP A 741 -6.39 -10.74 26.10
N ARG A 742 -7.38 -11.41 25.52
CA ARG A 742 -7.17 -12.36 24.43
C ARG A 742 -6.71 -11.64 23.16
N ARG A 743 -7.30 -10.49 22.83
CA ARG A 743 -6.87 -9.66 21.70
C ARG A 743 -5.41 -9.25 21.84
N LYS A 744 -5.00 -8.77 23.03
CA LYS A 744 -3.61 -8.43 23.33
C LYS A 744 -2.68 -9.62 23.19
N LYS A 745 -3.12 -10.81 23.59
CA LYS A 745 -2.36 -12.05 23.44
C LYS A 745 -2.14 -12.41 21.97
N ILE A 746 -3.17 -12.29 21.13
CA ILE A 746 -3.07 -12.52 19.68
C ILE A 746 -2.11 -11.50 19.05
N MET A 747 -2.23 -10.22 19.38
CA MET A 747 -1.31 -9.17 18.91
C MET A 747 0.13 -9.44 19.35
N GLY A 748 0.31 -9.92 20.58
CA GLY A 748 1.62 -10.32 21.10
C GLY A 748 2.28 -11.43 20.27
N MET A 749 1.51 -12.33 19.69
CA MET A 749 2.05 -13.37 18.80
C MET A 749 2.64 -12.80 17.52
N ILE A 750 2.02 -11.74 16.95
CA ILE A 750 2.59 -11.03 15.81
C ILE A 750 3.91 -10.36 16.19
N LEU A 751 3.99 -9.74 17.37
CA LEU A 751 5.24 -9.17 17.89
C LEU A 751 6.34 -10.20 18.09
N LYS A 752 6.01 -11.43 18.53
CA LYS A 752 6.97 -12.55 18.55
C LYS A 752 7.52 -12.87 17.16
N GLY A 753 6.71 -12.72 16.12
CA GLY A 753 7.15 -12.88 14.75
C GLY A 753 8.26 -11.91 14.37
N PHE A 754 8.17 -10.64 14.79
CA PHE A 754 9.25 -9.65 14.57
C PHE A 754 10.55 -9.98 15.30
N ALA A 755 10.45 -10.61 16.48
CA ALA A 755 11.61 -11.02 17.28
C ALA A 755 12.16 -12.39 16.87
N ASN A 756 11.55 -13.08 15.91
CA ASN A 756 11.98 -14.41 15.47
C ASN A 756 13.39 -14.37 14.85
N TYR A 757 14.14 -15.45 14.99
CA TYR A 757 15.47 -15.56 14.39
C TYR A 757 15.43 -15.86 12.88
N GLN A 758 14.28 -16.33 12.36
CA GLN A 758 14.08 -16.63 10.94
C GLN A 758 13.57 -15.41 10.19
N GLU A 759 14.28 -15.01 9.16
CA GLU A 759 13.95 -13.86 8.34
C GLU A 759 12.59 -13.99 7.63
N ASN A 760 12.24 -15.21 7.20
CA ASN A 760 10.93 -15.47 6.60
C ASN A 760 9.76 -15.20 7.56
N VAL A 761 9.93 -15.49 8.84
CA VAL A 761 8.91 -15.25 9.88
C VAL A 761 8.79 -13.75 10.16
N LYS A 762 9.92 -13.04 10.23
CA LYS A 762 9.91 -11.57 10.37
C LYS A 762 9.18 -10.88 9.21
N ARG A 763 9.50 -11.30 7.98
CA ARG A 763 8.83 -10.76 6.77
C ARG A 763 7.33 -11.04 6.78
N GLU A 764 6.91 -12.23 7.24
CA GLU A 764 5.49 -12.54 7.36
C GLU A 764 4.79 -11.71 8.43
N ALA A 765 5.44 -11.48 9.58
CA ALA A 765 4.91 -10.58 10.60
C ALA A 765 4.70 -9.15 10.05
N PHE A 766 5.64 -8.67 9.26
CA PHE A 766 5.55 -7.36 8.59
C PHE A 766 4.42 -7.32 7.56
N TRP A 767 4.27 -8.38 6.79
CA TRP A 767 3.19 -8.54 5.84
C TRP A 767 1.82 -8.51 6.51
N VAL A 768 1.66 -9.28 7.58
CA VAL A 768 0.40 -9.34 8.34
C VAL A 768 0.05 -7.95 8.89
N VAL A 769 0.99 -7.27 9.53
CA VAL A 769 0.72 -5.92 10.07
C VAL A 769 0.39 -4.93 8.97
N GLY A 770 1.25 -4.81 7.98
CA GLY A 770 1.06 -3.80 6.92
C GLY A 770 -0.15 -4.09 6.05
N HIS A 771 -0.17 -5.24 5.40
CA HIS A 771 -1.15 -5.55 4.38
C HIS A 771 -2.48 -6.05 4.94
N GLU A 772 -2.46 -6.95 5.93
CA GLU A 772 -3.71 -7.55 6.40
C GLU A 772 -4.42 -6.70 7.44
N LEU A 773 -3.68 -6.00 8.31
CA LEU A 773 -4.28 -5.23 9.40
C LEU A 773 -4.47 -3.74 9.06
N PHE A 774 -3.46 -3.07 8.49
CA PHE A 774 -3.56 -1.63 8.24
C PHE A 774 -4.05 -1.28 6.84
N ALA A 775 -3.72 -2.03 5.79
CA ALA A 775 -4.16 -1.74 4.43
C ALA A 775 -5.64 -2.04 4.18
N GLN A 776 -6.18 -3.08 4.81
CA GLN A 776 -7.56 -3.51 4.60
C GLN A 776 -8.57 -2.74 5.44
N ASP A 777 -9.84 -2.71 4.99
CA ASP A 777 -10.93 -1.99 5.67
C ASP A 777 -11.72 -2.87 6.65
N TYR A 778 -11.21 -4.04 7.03
CA TYR A 778 -11.87 -4.92 8.00
C TYR A 778 -11.93 -4.33 9.41
N LEU A 779 -10.91 -3.54 9.78
CA LEU A 779 -10.81 -2.89 11.07
C LEU A 779 -11.24 -1.42 10.99
N SER A 780 -12.02 -1.00 11.98
CA SER A 780 -12.35 0.41 12.15
C SER A 780 -11.10 1.24 12.51
N MET A 781 -11.17 2.55 12.30
CA MET A 781 -10.09 3.47 12.68
C MET A 781 -9.71 3.37 14.15
N GLN A 782 -10.69 3.13 15.03
CA GLN A 782 -10.43 2.98 16.47
C GLN A 782 -9.71 1.65 16.78
N GLU A 783 -10.06 0.57 16.10
CA GLU A 783 -9.35 -0.71 16.25
C GLU A 783 -7.92 -0.63 15.71
N LYS A 784 -7.71 0.00 14.55
CA LYS A 784 -6.37 0.27 14.04
C LYS A 784 -5.54 1.15 14.99
N LYS A 785 -6.15 2.17 15.62
CA LYS A 785 -5.49 2.96 16.67
C LYS A 785 -5.03 2.08 17.83
N ASN A 786 -5.89 1.22 18.35
CA ASN A 786 -5.56 0.34 19.47
C ASN A 786 -4.42 -0.61 19.10
N LEU A 787 -4.45 -1.18 17.88
CA LEU A 787 -3.36 -1.98 17.32
C LEU A 787 -2.05 -1.18 17.26
N PHE A 788 -2.10 0.03 16.70
CA PHE A 788 -0.94 0.90 16.60
C PHE A 788 -0.33 1.18 17.96
N GLY A 789 -1.14 1.52 18.96
CA GLY A 789 -0.66 1.77 20.31
C GLY A 789 0.07 0.58 20.92
N PHE A 790 -0.38 -0.64 20.64
CA PHE A 790 0.25 -1.86 21.13
C PHE A 790 1.52 -2.24 20.37
N LEU A 791 1.47 -2.14 19.02
CA LEU A 791 2.53 -2.66 18.14
C LEU A 791 3.67 -1.67 17.91
N SER A 792 3.39 -0.37 17.84
CA SER A 792 4.27 0.62 17.22
C SER A 792 5.67 0.69 17.84
N LYS A 793 5.78 0.91 19.14
CA LYS A 793 7.07 1.05 19.81
C LYS A 793 7.91 -0.24 19.73
N LYS A 794 7.24 -1.41 19.84
CA LYS A 794 7.88 -2.70 19.68
C LYS A 794 8.38 -2.94 18.26
N MET A 795 7.61 -2.55 17.25
CA MET A 795 8.05 -2.63 15.86
C MET A 795 9.32 -1.81 15.62
N LEU A 796 9.36 -0.56 16.10
CA LEU A 796 10.54 0.29 15.97
C LEU A 796 11.78 -0.29 16.64
N MET A 797 11.59 -1.07 17.72
CA MET A 797 12.69 -1.70 18.45
C MET A 797 13.16 -3.01 17.81
N LEU A 798 12.24 -3.80 17.27
CA LEU A 798 12.50 -5.16 16.81
C LEU A 798 12.83 -5.26 15.32
N VAL A 799 12.40 -4.28 14.53
CA VAL A 799 12.72 -4.25 13.11
C VAL A 799 14.08 -3.63 12.91
N GLU A 800 15.01 -4.43 12.43
CA GLU A 800 16.33 -3.95 12.02
C GLU A 800 16.17 -3.07 10.79
N GLN A 801 16.76 -1.87 10.82
CA GLN A 801 16.69 -0.92 9.71
C GLN A 801 17.78 -1.18 8.66
N ASP A 802 18.82 -1.92 9.03
CA ASP A 802 19.84 -2.38 8.11
C ASP A 802 19.32 -3.64 7.39
N GLU A 803 18.92 -3.46 6.18
CA GLU A 803 18.28 -4.48 5.36
C GLU A 803 19.32 -5.24 4.55
N ASP A 804 19.58 -6.47 4.94
CA ASP A 804 20.54 -7.35 4.30
C ASP A 804 20.17 -7.76 2.86
N SER A 805 18.92 -7.53 2.43
CA SER A 805 18.46 -7.87 1.09
C SER A 805 17.48 -6.85 0.51
N GLU A 806 17.55 -6.66 -0.80
CA GLU A 806 16.66 -5.77 -1.54
C GLU A 806 15.18 -6.17 -1.40
N LEU A 807 14.90 -7.48 -1.36
CA LEU A 807 13.54 -7.99 -1.19
C LEU A 807 12.96 -7.67 0.21
N THR A 808 13.80 -7.71 1.24
CA THR A 808 13.42 -7.29 2.60
C THR A 808 13.09 -5.80 2.64
N PHE A 809 13.93 -4.98 2.02
CA PHE A 809 13.67 -3.54 1.87
C PHE A 809 12.31 -3.28 1.21
N PHE A 810 12.00 -3.94 0.10
CA PHE A 810 10.73 -3.76 -0.60
C PHE A 810 9.51 -4.14 0.25
N ASN A 811 9.61 -5.26 0.95
CA ASN A 811 8.52 -5.73 1.81
C ASN A 811 8.29 -4.78 3.00
N HIS A 812 9.37 -4.28 3.59
CA HIS A 812 9.30 -3.30 4.67
C HIS A 812 8.75 -1.96 4.19
N THR A 813 9.15 -1.50 3.02
CA THR A 813 8.65 -0.23 2.46
C THR A 813 7.13 -0.25 2.33
N ALA A 814 6.55 -1.30 1.77
CA ALA A 814 5.10 -1.42 1.65
C ALA A 814 4.42 -1.44 3.04
N GLY A 815 4.95 -2.19 3.99
CA GLY A 815 4.42 -2.27 5.36
C GLY A 815 4.45 -0.91 6.07
N TRP A 816 5.60 -0.21 6.03
CA TRP A 816 5.73 1.14 6.61
C TRP A 816 4.76 2.12 5.98
N ASN A 817 4.57 2.04 4.67
CA ASN A 817 3.68 2.92 3.93
C ASN A 817 2.22 2.73 4.34
N PHE A 818 1.73 1.50 4.48
CA PHE A 818 0.37 1.23 4.95
C PHE A 818 0.12 1.78 6.38
N VAL A 819 1.08 1.63 7.27
CA VAL A 819 0.98 2.21 8.61
C VAL A 819 0.99 3.74 8.55
N TYR A 820 1.83 4.33 7.68
CA TYR A 820 1.88 5.78 7.48
C TYR A 820 0.55 6.33 6.92
N HIS A 821 -0.08 5.65 5.98
CA HIS A 821 -1.40 6.03 5.46
C HIS A 821 -2.45 6.04 6.58
N PHE A 822 -2.44 5.02 7.43
CA PHE A 822 -3.31 4.98 8.59
C PHE A 822 -3.03 6.16 9.54
N ILE A 823 -1.76 6.42 9.89
CA ILE A 823 -1.37 7.53 10.76
C ILE A 823 -1.88 8.86 10.19
N SER A 824 -1.65 9.11 8.90
CA SER A 824 -2.06 10.34 8.22
C SER A 824 -3.58 10.50 8.23
N ALA A 825 -4.33 9.45 7.89
CA ALA A 825 -5.79 9.45 7.91
C ALA A 825 -6.36 9.67 9.32
N TYR A 826 -5.78 9.01 10.32
CA TYR A 826 -6.20 9.16 11.71
C TYR A 826 -5.97 10.58 12.23
N ILE A 827 -4.78 11.14 12.01
CA ILE A 827 -4.46 12.52 12.45
C ILE A 827 -5.34 13.53 11.72
N PHE A 828 -5.64 13.31 10.44
CA PHE A 828 -6.53 14.18 9.68
C PHE A 828 -7.94 14.23 10.27
N GLN A 829 -8.47 13.10 10.74
CA GLN A 829 -9.81 13.00 11.34
C GLN A 829 -9.83 13.45 12.80
N GLU A 830 -8.88 12.98 13.62
CA GLU A 830 -8.90 13.09 15.09
C GLU A 830 -7.86 14.09 15.62
N LYS A 831 -7.05 14.70 14.76
CA LYS A 831 -5.98 15.67 15.02
C LYS A 831 -4.75 15.12 15.75
N LYS A 832 -4.91 14.22 16.72
CA LYS A 832 -3.81 13.73 17.53
C LYS A 832 -4.06 12.33 18.05
N PHE A 833 -2.98 11.53 18.15
CA PHE A 833 -3.01 10.29 18.91
C PHE A 833 -3.02 10.58 20.41
N THR A 834 -3.97 9.97 21.11
CA THR A 834 -4.06 10.05 22.58
C THR A 834 -4.04 8.64 23.14
N PHE A 835 -3.00 8.34 23.91
CA PHE A 835 -2.88 7.10 24.68
C PHE A 835 -2.58 7.41 26.14
N SER A 836 -3.06 6.55 27.02
CA SER A 836 -2.74 6.61 28.43
C SER A 836 -1.39 5.89 28.67
N GLU A 837 -0.34 6.64 28.86
CA GLU A 837 0.98 6.09 29.20
C GLU A 837 1.17 5.99 30.71
N PRO A 838 1.75 4.89 31.24
CA PRO A 838 2.15 4.80 32.62
C PRO A 838 3.12 5.92 33.02
N GLN A 839 2.89 6.52 34.15
CA GLN A 839 3.75 7.60 34.69
C GLN A 839 4.93 7.07 35.50
N LYS A 840 4.89 5.79 35.88
CA LYS A 840 5.92 5.12 36.67
C LYS A 840 6.77 4.22 35.79
N ILE A 841 8.07 4.36 35.89
CA ILE A 841 9.08 3.57 35.21
C ILE A 841 9.73 2.61 36.21
N ALA A 842 9.77 1.34 35.86
CA ALA A 842 10.51 0.33 36.63
C ALA A 842 11.79 -0.03 35.88
N PHE A 843 12.93 0.43 36.36
CA PHE A 843 14.23 0.04 35.82
C PHE A 843 14.68 -1.26 36.47
N PHE A 844 14.76 -2.33 35.71
CA PHE A 844 15.05 -3.67 36.19
C PHE A 844 16.41 -4.16 35.64
N PRO A 845 17.52 -3.87 36.37
CA PRO A 845 18.83 -4.35 35.99
C PRO A 845 19.02 -5.82 36.38
N GLY A 846 19.64 -6.59 35.51
CA GLY A 846 19.96 -7.97 35.81
C GLY A 846 20.94 -8.58 34.82
N THR A 847 21.68 -9.61 35.26
CA THR A 847 22.59 -10.34 34.37
C THR A 847 21.81 -11.13 33.31
N PHE A 848 20.62 -11.63 33.64
CA PHE A 848 19.71 -12.36 32.77
C PHE A 848 20.43 -13.45 31.92
N ASP A 849 21.13 -14.35 32.58
CA ASP A 849 21.89 -15.43 31.94
C ASP A 849 21.52 -16.83 32.52
N PRO A 850 20.47 -17.44 31.97
CA PRO A 850 19.49 -16.92 31.03
C PRO A 850 18.37 -16.10 31.70
N PHE A 851 17.60 -15.38 30.89
CA PHE A 851 16.31 -14.81 31.31
C PHE A 851 15.30 -15.96 31.50
N THR A 852 14.79 -16.10 32.70
CA THR A 852 13.91 -17.22 33.09
C THR A 852 12.44 -16.79 33.11
N LEU A 853 11.52 -17.78 33.15
CA LEU A 853 10.10 -17.52 33.36
C LEU A 853 9.83 -16.74 34.64
N GLY A 854 10.60 -17.02 35.73
CA GLY A 854 10.48 -16.25 36.96
C GLY A 854 10.81 -14.75 36.79
N HIS A 855 11.82 -14.40 36.01
CA HIS A 855 12.10 -13.00 35.67
C HIS A 855 10.96 -12.36 34.86
N LYS A 856 10.38 -13.14 33.92
CA LYS A 856 9.25 -12.69 33.12
C LYS A 856 8.00 -12.42 33.97
N GLU A 857 7.69 -13.32 34.90
CA GLU A 857 6.56 -13.16 35.82
C GLU A 857 6.74 -11.94 36.71
N ILE A 858 7.92 -11.72 37.28
CA ILE A 858 8.22 -10.51 38.06
C ILE A 858 8.00 -9.26 37.22
N ALA A 859 8.49 -9.23 35.98
CA ALA A 859 8.30 -8.10 35.08
C ALA A 859 6.80 -7.85 34.77
N ARG A 860 6.01 -8.90 34.56
CA ARG A 860 4.56 -8.83 34.38
C ARG A 860 3.82 -8.28 35.59
N GLU A 861 4.12 -8.80 36.78
CA GLU A 861 3.52 -8.33 38.02
C GLU A 861 3.79 -6.82 38.22
N ILE A 862 5.02 -6.38 37.95
CA ILE A 862 5.39 -4.97 38.08
C ILE A 862 4.62 -4.13 37.05
N ARG A 863 4.52 -4.60 35.79
CA ARG A 863 3.71 -3.94 34.76
C ARG A 863 2.25 -3.82 35.19
N ASP A 864 1.68 -4.87 35.75
CA ASP A 864 0.27 -4.95 36.15
C ASP A 864 -0.03 -4.03 37.33
N LEU A 865 1.01 -3.60 38.08
CA LEU A 865 0.94 -2.51 39.07
C LEU A 865 0.96 -1.09 38.44
N GLY A 866 0.92 -0.99 37.12
CA GLY A 866 0.84 0.27 36.36
C GLY A 866 2.20 0.87 36.00
N PHE A 867 3.26 0.08 35.90
CA PHE A 867 4.59 0.51 35.49
C PHE A 867 4.86 0.22 33.99
N THR A 868 5.70 1.06 33.40
CA THR A 868 6.47 0.64 32.22
C THR A 868 7.78 0.03 32.70
N VAL A 869 8.04 -1.22 32.35
CA VAL A 869 9.22 -1.97 32.81
C VAL A 869 10.32 -1.92 31.76
N TYR A 870 11.51 -1.53 32.16
CA TYR A 870 12.72 -1.57 31.33
C TYR A 870 13.70 -2.59 31.87
N LEU A 871 13.91 -3.68 31.13
CA LEU A 871 14.89 -4.72 31.43
C LEU A 871 16.28 -4.27 30.94
N ALA A 872 17.21 -4.05 31.87
CA ALA A 872 18.55 -3.62 31.58
C ALA A 872 19.57 -4.76 31.80
N LEU A 873 20.35 -5.09 30.76
CA LEU A 873 21.44 -6.05 30.91
C LEU A 873 22.57 -5.44 31.72
N ASP A 874 22.87 -6.06 32.85
CA ASP A 874 24.01 -5.65 33.69
C ASP A 874 25.32 -6.14 33.09
N GLU A 875 26.19 -5.21 32.73
CA GLU A 875 27.52 -5.41 32.18
C GLU A 875 28.64 -5.16 33.18
N PHE A 876 28.28 -4.67 34.38
CA PHE A 876 29.22 -4.23 35.41
C PHE A 876 29.49 -5.27 36.49
N SER A 877 28.86 -6.43 36.42
CA SER A 877 29.03 -7.51 37.41
C SER A 877 30.24 -8.38 37.07
N TRP A 878 31.41 -7.98 37.56
CA TRP A 878 32.71 -8.64 37.30
C TRP A 878 32.81 -10.08 37.85
N SER A 879 31.93 -10.48 38.72
CA SER A 879 31.96 -11.77 39.40
C SER A 879 31.28 -12.92 38.66
N LYS A 880 30.54 -12.65 37.60
CA LYS A 880 29.76 -13.65 36.85
C LYS A 880 30.30 -13.83 35.44
N LYS A 881 30.63 -15.08 35.11
CA LYS A 881 30.87 -15.51 33.73
C LYS A 881 29.51 -15.61 33.05
N ALA A 882 29.18 -14.67 32.22
CA ALA A 882 27.92 -14.62 31.48
C ALA A 882 28.15 -14.87 29.98
N GLN A 883 27.11 -15.33 29.29
CA GLN A 883 27.07 -15.42 27.83
C GLN A 883 27.27 -14.01 27.19
N PRO A 884 27.73 -13.94 25.94
CA PRO A 884 27.91 -12.68 25.25
C PRO A 884 26.66 -11.81 25.29
N HIS A 885 26.85 -10.49 25.43
CA HIS A 885 25.77 -9.49 25.54
C HIS A 885 24.71 -9.66 24.45
N ARG A 886 25.12 -9.83 23.17
CA ARG A 886 24.21 -9.98 22.03
C ARG A 886 23.30 -11.21 22.19
N VAL A 887 23.83 -12.32 22.70
CA VAL A 887 23.06 -13.56 22.91
C VAL A 887 22.00 -13.36 23.98
N ARG A 888 22.38 -12.79 25.11
CA ARG A 888 21.45 -12.51 26.22
C ARG A 888 20.37 -11.52 25.81
N ARG A 889 20.76 -10.46 25.07
CA ARG A 889 19.83 -9.46 24.55
C ARG A 889 18.80 -10.09 23.61
N ARG A 890 19.22 -10.93 22.67
CA ARG A 890 18.32 -11.60 21.73
C ARG A 890 17.33 -12.54 22.45
N ILE A 891 17.80 -13.25 23.48
CA ILE A 891 16.91 -14.08 24.32
C ILE A 891 15.87 -13.23 25.03
N LEU A 892 16.26 -12.06 25.54
CA LEU A 892 15.34 -11.12 26.19
C LEU A 892 14.32 -10.58 25.17
N ASP A 893 14.76 -10.11 24.01
CA ASP A 893 13.88 -9.60 22.94
C ASP A 893 12.83 -10.65 22.58
N MET A 894 13.23 -11.88 22.32
CA MET A 894 12.31 -12.99 22.02
C MET A 894 11.36 -13.31 23.17
N SER A 895 11.84 -13.19 24.42
CA SER A 895 11.06 -13.54 25.61
C SER A 895 9.97 -12.54 25.95
N VAL A 896 10.21 -11.25 25.71
CA VAL A 896 9.30 -10.16 26.10
C VAL A 896 8.71 -9.39 24.92
N ALA A 897 8.96 -9.84 23.67
CA ALA A 897 8.42 -9.21 22.48
C ALA A 897 6.89 -9.05 22.54
N ASN A 898 6.22 -10.10 23.06
CA ASN A 898 4.77 -10.16 23.19
C ASN A 898 4.19 -9.42 24.42
N GLU A 899 5.01 -8.80 25.25
CA GLU A 899 4.56 -8.17 26.48
C GLU A 899 4.37 -6.67 26.30
N GLU A 900 3.16 -6.18 26.53
CA GLU A 900 2.85 -4.75 26.55
C GLU A 900 3.60 -4.08 27.71
N ASN A 901 4.12 -2.87 27.48
CA ASN A 901 4.82 -2.05 28.48
C ASN A 901 6.03 -2.72 29.19
N ILE A 902 6.62 -3.75 28.59
CA ILE A 902 7.89 -4.33 28.98
C ILE A 902 8.87 -4.19 27.84
N PHE A 903 9.93 -3.42 28.03
CA PHE A 903 10.90 -3.08 27.00
C PHE A 903 12.33 -3.43 27.43
N LEU A 904 13.21 -3.64 26.47
CA LEU A 904 14.64 -3.68 26.74
C LEU A 904 15.20 -2.27 26.83
N PHE A 905 16.00 -2.03 27.86
CA PHE A 905 16.72 -0.79 28.00
C PHE A 905 17.79 -0.64 26.89
N PRO A 906 18.05 0.57 26.37
CA PRO A 906 19.05 0.80 25.34
C PRO A 906 20.44 0.29 25.73
N SER A 907 21.10 -0.44 24.81
CA SER A 907 22.46 -0.95 25.03
C SER A 907 23.55 0.08 24.75
N ASP A 908 23.23 1.14 24.01
CA ASP A 908 24.13 2.26 23.68
C ASP A 908 24.39 3.20 24.90
N THR A 909 23.56 3.07 25.91
CA THR A 909 23.71 3.86 27.16
C THR A 909 23.61 2.94 28.38
N PRO A 910 24.66 2.15 28.67
CA PRO A 910 24.66 1.26 29.82
C PRO A 910 24.63 2.08 31.13
N ILE A 911 23.83 1.62 32.08
CA ILE A 911 23.66 2.26 33.39
C ILE A 911 24.29 1.41 34.48
N ASN A 912 25.33 1.93 35.13
CA ASN A 912 25.88 1.32 36.31
C ASN A 912 25.15 1.84 37.56
N ILE A 913 24.42 0.98 38.23
CA ILE A 913 23.62 1.34 39.42
C ILE A 913 24.47 1.78 40.62
N ALA A 914 25.78 1.53 40.57
CA ALA A 914 26.72 2.02 41.59
C ALA A 914 27.28 3.41 41.24
N ASN A 915 26.99 3.97 40.07
CA ASN A 915 27.50 5.27 39.64
C ASN A 915 26.41 6.35 39.67
N PRO A 916 26.48 7.33 40.54
CA PRO A 916 25.48 8.42 40.64
C PRO A 916 25.35 9.24 39.35
N ALA A 917 26.39 9.34 38.52
CA ALA A 917 26.34 10.05 37.26
C ALA A 917 25.50 9.32 36.21
N ASP A 918 25.57 7.99 36.19
CA ASP A 918 24.72 7.16 35.32
C ASP A 918 23.26 7.18 35.79
N LEU A 919 23.04 7.15 37.10
CA LEU A 919 21.71 7.25 37.69
C LEU A 919 21.06 8.62 37.44
N LYS A 920 21.86 9.70 37.42
CA LYS A 920 21.39 11.00 36.98
C LYS A 920 20.93 10.97 35.51
N LYS A 921 21.73 10.39 34.61
CA LYS A 921 21.34 10.21 33.19
C LYS A 921 20.05 9.39 33.07
N LEU A 922 19.90 8.34 33.86
CA LEU A 922 18.68 7.52 33.86
C LEU A 922 17.43 8.37 34.15
N ARG A 923 17.49 9.28 35.12
CA ARG A 923 16.39 10.23 35.42
C ARG A 923 16.12 11.19 34.26
N GLU A 924 17.18 11.70 33.63
CA GLU A 924 17.09 12.63 32.52
C GLU A 924 16.46 11.96 31.25
N MET A 925 16.58 10.64 31.12
CA MET A 925 15.96 9.88 30.02
C MET A 925 14.42 9.79 30.10
N PHE A 926 13.86 9.96 31.32
CA PHE A 926 12.42 9.86 31.56
C PHE A 926 11.86 11.16 32.17
N PRO A 927 11.88 12.27 31.45
CA PRO A 927 11.44 13.55 31.96
C PRO A 927 9.96 13.50 32.39
N GLY A 928 9.68 13.97 33.61
CA GLY A 928 8.32 14.02 34.16
C GLY A 928 7.75 12.68 34.65
N LYS A 929 8.53 11.59 34.59
CA LYS A 929 8.13 10.27 35.12
C LYS A 929 8.91 9.90 36.34
N GLU A 930 8.29 9.12 37.24
CA GLU A 930 8.97 8.58 38.42
C GLU A 930 9.72 7.29 38.07
N VAL A 931 11.00 7.24 38.31
CA VAL A 931 11.85 6.06 38.07
C VAL A 931 12.05 5.27 39.35
N TYR A 932 11.64 4.02 39.34
CA TYR A 932 11.81 3.04 40.43
C TYR A 932 12.91 2.05 40.05
N MET A 933 13.70 1.67 41.03
CA MET A 933 14.69 0.60 40.90
C MET A 933 14.06 -0.73 41.27
N VAL A 934 14.21 -1.74 40.40
CA VAL A 934 13.74 -3.11 40.69
C VAL A 934 14.91 -3.95 41.15
N ALA A 935 14.78 -4.56 42.31
CA ALA A 935 15.84 -5.37 42.91
C ALA A 935 15.27 -6.57 43.70
N GLY A 936 16.00 -7.67 43.72
CA GLY A 936 15.70 -8.79 44.59
C GLY A 936 16.11 -8.45 46.04
N SER A 937 15.44 -8.99 47.01
CA SER A 937 15.77 -8.83 48.43
C SER A 937 17.23 -9.20 48.78
N ASP A 938 17.75 -10.20 48.08
CA ASP A 938 19.16 -10.62 48.21
C ASP A 938 20.15 -9.56 47.68
N VAL A 939 19.80 -8.85 46.63
CA VAL A 939 20.61 -7.75 46.05
C VAL A 939 20.65 -6.56 46.98
N VAL A 940 19.52 -6.14 47.52
CA VAL A 940 19.44 -5.02 48.47
C VAL A 940 20.24 -5.31 49.73
N GLN A 941 20.26 -6.54 50.19
CA GLN A 941 21.02 -6.93 51.38
C GLN A 941 22.54 -7.04 51.14
N ASN A 942 22.96 -7.49 49.99
CA ASN A 942 24.34 -7.94 49.76
C ASN A 942 25.15 -7.05 48.79
N ALA A 943 24.53 -6.30 47.90
CA ALA A 943 25.27 -5.52 46.91
C ALA A 943 25.96 -4.27 47.55
N SER A 944 27.19 -4.01 47.11
CA SER A 944 27.99 -2.87 47.60
C SER A 944 27.35 -1.51 47.29
N SER A 945 26.63 -1.36 46.21
CA SER A 945 25.91 -0.16 45.81
C SER A 945 24.88 0.28 46.86
N TYR A 946 24.27 -0.66 47.59
CA TYR A 946 23.31 -0.38 48.65
C TYR A 946 23.96 -0.13 50.03
N ARG A 947 25.28 -0.33 50.13
CA ARG A 947 26.06 -0.11 51.38
C ARG A 947 26.86 1.20 51.36
N MET A 948 26.86 1.90 50.25
CA MET A 948 27.53 3.22 50.12
C MET A 948 26.72 4.29 50.86
N GLU A 949 27.42 5.29 51.35
CA GLU A 949 26.75 6.46 51.93
C GLU A 949 25.84 7.13 50.86
N PRO A 950 24.65 7.59 51.25
CA PRO A 950 23.74 8.24 50.32
C PRO A 950 24.32 9.55 49.80
N GLU A 951 24.62 9.59 48.52
CA GLU A 951 24.97 10.78 47.78
C GLU A 951 23.81 11.23 46.89
N GLU A 952 23.87 12.49 46.40
CA GLU A 952 22.91 12.96 45.41
C GLU A 952 22.92 12.06 44.19
N ASN A 953 21.75 11.63 43.74
CA ASN A 953 21.54 10.65 42.69
C ASN A 953 22.09 9.23 42.93
N SER A 954 22.47 8.87 44.18
CA SER A 954 22.77 7.46 44.49
C SER A 954 21.52 6.58 44.38
N ILE A 955 21.72 5.26 44.30
CA ILE A 955 20.62 4.27 44.19
C ILE A 955 19.60 4.39 45.31
N MET A 956 20.05 4.77 46.49
CA MET A 956 19.19 4.97 47.67
C MET A 956 18.20 6.15 47.52
N THR A 957 18.43 7.06 46.60
CA THR A 957 17.53 8.19 46.33
C THR A 957 16.37 7.86 45.40
N PHE A 958 16.33 6.65 44.88
CA PHE A 958 15.25 6.16 44.06
C PHE A 958 14.23 5.39 44.89
N PRO A 959 12.94 5.46 44.57
CA PRO A 959 11.99 4.51 45.08
C PRO A 959 12.28 3.11 44.51
N HIS A 960 11.94 2.07 45.29
CA HIS A 960 12.25 0.69 44.96
C HIS A 960 11.01 -0.18 44.81
N VAL A 961 11.08 -1.13 43.87
CA VAL A 961 10.23 -2.32 43.85
C VAL A 961 11.10 -3.51 44.18
N ILE A 962 10.85 -4.12 45.37
CA ILE A 962 11.66 -5.24 45.88
C ILE A 962 10.84 -6.52 45.80
N PHE A 963 11.35 -7.52 45.07
CA PHE A 963 10.76 -8.84 45.05
C PHE A 963 11.49 -9.77 46.02
N LEU A 964 10.72 -10.57 46.73
CA LEU A 964 11.24 -11.52 47.67
C LEU A 964 11.78 -12.76 46.96
N ARG A 965 13.03 -13.09 47.18
CA ARG A 965 13.59 -14.39 46.80
C ARG A 965 13.59 -15.27 48.05
N GLU A 966 12.85 -16.38 48.01
CA GLU A 966 13.05 -17.47 48.99
C GLU A 966 14.42 -18.11 48.73
N THR A 967 15.38 -17.79 49.57
CA THR A 967 16.63 -18.55 49.68
C THR A 967 16.29 -19.91 50.24
N ARG A 968 16.18 -20.96 49.40
CA ARG A 968 16.28 -22.33 49.93
C ARG A 968 17.67 -22.44 50.52
N GLU A 969 17.76 -22.49 51.84
CA GLU A 969 18.95 -22.93 52.56
C GLU A 969 19.32 -24.33 52.04
N GLY A 970 20.49 -24.45 51.39
CA GLY A 970 21.07 -25.67 51.01
C GLY A 970 21.02 -25.99 49.48
N ARG A 971 21.80 -25.23 48.69
CA ARG A 971 22.58 -25.73 47.53
C ARG A 971 23.70 -24.77 47.20
#